data_9a796d9b253b3cc4502d4136f2f68d5a
#
_entry.id   9a796d9b253b3cc4502d4136f2f68d5a
#
_cell.length_a   1.000
_cell.length_b   1.000
_cell.length_c   1.000
_cell.angle_alpha   90.00
_cell.angle_beta   90.00
_cell.angle_gamma   90.00
#
_symmetry.space_group_name_H-M   'P 1'
#
loop_
_entity.id
_entity.type
_entity.pdbx_description
1 polymer ?
#
loop_
_entity_poly.entity_id
_entity_poly.type
_entity_poly.pdbx_seq_one_letter_code
_entity_poly.pdbx_strand_id
1 'polypeptide(L)'
;MNIRHFLTSFAILWLATAFGVDQRYLWSQEVSFTQEIQPLLAKRCFACHGPDKDEAGLRLHTAETATAKLESGFSAIVPGQPEASELLARITSQEEGVRMPPEGKPLTEREQTLIRRWIEQGASWKRHWAFEPLSAPAVPNSVDGGRDLHPIDAFLAAKLSQQGLQLSPAAEPRQLYRRLHFDLKGLPPTPQAMEEFLARAKVDFETAWESEIDRLLASERYGEHWARHWLDVVRYAETNSFERDGAKPHAWRYRDYVIRSFNDDKPYDQFLLEQLAGDELPVVTRDSLVATGFYRLGIWDDEPADRKLAMYEGFDDIITTVGQGLLGLTLNCSRCHDHKIDPIPTSEYYATLAFFRNLTPNGYGPHVERPLVASDSDRAEFAAAEAKIREEGDLLQARLTEVENDLRKSFADLTSSQASTRDLDDLEYRFYRDTFESLPDFDKLKPETVGELESSLIDIKLATRPDHFGFVFVGSLIVPADGEYEFVLDSDDGSRLSIDGEELIRYDGIHGVGSPKRAKRQLTQGRHPIRVDYFQGKFGKGLHLQWSGPGFKLRSLTSDEPSRKADFNEFIKSPAAERLDPAKLAQYRKVREELEANKRKKPWPDYGMCVSEEGSHAPETFVLIRGNTESTGDKVEPAFLSSLGGGHPEIVPNAKANSSGRRLAFAKWLTSPDNRLTSRVFVNRIWQHHFGRGIVRSPNNFGQLGEPPTHPELLDWLANQFVQGGWRVKPIHKLILTSNAYRQVSLVSEEAAEKDPNNNLFSRFDLRRLSAEELRDSILAVDGRLNLKMYGPSVYPEISKEVLAGQSVPGKGWETSTPEDQSRRSVYIHVKRSLIVPLLASFDFPEPDTSCEARFVTTQPGQALTLLNGDFSNEQASTFAERVRREAGEKLEDQIKLAFVLALARSPEPAEIERASNLIRDIRARYQLSESEALTYYCLFIFNLNEFVYLD
;
A
#
# COMPACT_ATOMS: atom_id res chain seq x y z
N MET A 1 54.63 19.14 28.10
CA MET A 1 54.90 17.92 27.32
C MET A 1 54.80 16.73 28.26
N ASN A 2 53.65 16.13 28.20
CA ASN A 2 53.31 14.73 28.42
C ASN A 2 53.80 13.90 29.60
N ILE A 3 53.07 13.99 30.73
CA ILE A 3 53.06 12.98 31.79
C ILE A 3 51.65 12.42 32.07
N ARG A 4 50.61 12.88 31.32
CA ARG A 4 49.23 12.44 31.52
C ARG A 4 48.78 11.21 30.72
N HIS A 5 49.56 10.71 29.76
CA HIS A 5 49.20 9.54 28.97
C HIS A 5 49.80 8.21 29.43
N PHE A 6 50.68 8.22 30.43
CA PHE A 6 51.30 6.98 30.95
C PHE A 6 50.60 6.39 32.18
N LEU A 7 49.74 7.17 32.84
CA LEU A 7 49.00 6.71 34.04
C LEU A 7 47.61 6.14 33.74
N THR A 8 47.04 6.42 32.57
CA THR A 8 45.74 5.85 32.16
C THR A 8 45.84 4.44 31.55
N SER A 9 46.96 4.08 30.98
CA SER A 9 47.18 2.72 30.44
C SER A 9 47.52 1.68 31.52
N PHE A 10 48.04 2.08 32.69
CA PHE A 10 48.36 1.15 33.80
C PHE A 10 47.15 0.90 34.72
N ALA A 11 46.19 1.84 34.80
CA ALA A 11 44.99 1.67 35.61
C ALA A 11 43.95 0.74 34.94
N ILE A 12 43.93 0.70 33.58
CA ILE A 12 43.03 -0.20 32.83
C ILE A 12 43.54 -1.64 32.85
N LEU A 13 44.88 -1.85 32.99
CA LEU A 13 45.46 -3.20 33.09
C LEU A 13 45.31 -3.81 34.49
N TRP A 14 45.15 -2.99 35.56
CA TRP A 14 44.98 -3.45 36.95
C TRP A 14 43.51 -3.69 37.33
N LEU A 15 42.54 -3.05 36.64
CA LEU A 15 41.12 -3.33 36.83
C LEU A 15 40.66 -4.61 36.12
N ALA A 16 41.38 -5.06 35.10
CA ALA A 16 41.12 -6.33 34.41
C ALA A 16 41.54 -7.59 35.16
N THR A 17 42.39 -7.44 36.23
CA THR A 17 42.84 -8.56 37.06
C THR A 17 42.13 -8.66 38.42
N ALA A 18 41.25 -7.71 38.76
CA ALA A 18 40.49 -7.71 40.01
C ALA A 18 39.06 -8.28 39.89
N PHE A 19 38.50 -8.39 38.69
CA PHE A 19 37.30 -9.17 38.42
C PHE A 19 37.74 -10.47 37.72
N GLY A 20 37.93 -11.51 38.50
CA GLY A 20 38.13 -12.87 38.02
C GLY A 20 36.90 -13.38 37.29
N VAL A 21 36.65 -12.85 36.07
CA VAL A 21 35.80 -13.54 35.10
C VAL A 21 36.60 -14.75 34.67
N ASP A 22 36.23 -15.89 35.22
CA ASP A 22 36.85 -17.18 34.95
C ASP A 22 36.81 -17.43 33.43
N GLN A 23 37.99 -17.29 32.79
CA GLN A 23 38.11 -17.55 31.34
C GLN A 23 37.58 -18.93 30.95
N ARG A 24 37.41 -19.83 31.92
CA ARG A 24 36.79 -21.15 31.69
C ARG A 24 35.29 -21.07 31.40
N TYR A 25 34.54 -20.05 31.82
CA TYR A 25 33.12 -19.86 31.50
C TYR A 25 32.91 -19.42 30.06
N LEU A 26 33.82 -18.71 29.43
CA LEU A 26 33.77 -18.35 28.00
C LEU A 26 34.05 -19.54 27.06
N TRP A 27 34.62 -20.63 27.58
CA TRP A 27 35.00 -21.80 26.77
C TRP A 27 33.96 -22.93 26.75
N SER A 28 32.91 -22.86 27.56
CA SER A 28 31.88 -23.89 27.65
C SER A 28 30.64 -23.68 26.76
N GLN A 29 30.54 -22.52 26.16
CA GLN A 29 29.36 -22.18 25.36
C GLN A 29 29.45 -22.86 23.97
N GLU A 30 28.40 -23.62 23.57
CA GLU A 30 28.27 -24.22 22.24
C GLU A 30 28.29 -23.11 21.19
N VAL A 31 29.15 -23.24 20.15
CA VAL A 31 29.22 -22.28 19.06
C VAL A 31 27.97 -22.46 18.16
N SER A 32 27.21 -21.40 18.03
CA SER A 32 26.01 -21.42 17.16
C SER A 32 26.40 -21.32 15.69
N PHE A 33 26.05 -22.34 14.91
CA PHE A 33 26.26 -22.27 13.46
C PHE A 33 25.55 -21.07 12.83
N THR A 34 24.27 -20.91 13.10
CA THR A 34 23.43 -19.90 12.48
C THR A 34 23.71 -18.47 12.92
N GLN A 35 24.12 -18.29 14.18
CA GLN A 35 24.37 -16.93 14.73
C GLN A 35 25.81 -16.47 14.55
N GLU A 36 26.79 -17.40 14.55
CA GLU A 36 28.18 -17.04 14.58
C GLU A 36 28.97 -17.51 13.34
N ILE A 37 28.78 -18.76 12.90
CA ILE A 37 29.56 -19.36 11.81
C ILE A 37 29.00 -18.99 10.43
N GLN A 38 27.72 -19.18 10.20
CA GLN A 38 27.13 -18.95 8.89
C GLN A 38 27.23 -17.49 8.42
N PRO A 39 26.99 -16.45 9.28
CA PRO A 39 27.26 -15.05 8.92
C PRO A 39 28.73 -14.77 8.60
N LEU A 40 29.63 -15.44 9.30
CA LEU A 40 31.07 -15.34 9.04
C LEU A 40 31.43 -15.95 7.68
N LEU A 41 30.96 -17.17 7.39
CA LEU A 41 31.16 -17.84 6.10
C LEU A 41 30.53 -17.02 4.95
N ALA A 42 29.33 -16.50 5.16
CA ALA A 42 28.64 -15.67 4.15
C ALA A 42 29.45 -14.40 3.81
N LYS A 43 30.01 -13.77 4.83
CA LYS A 43 30.78 -12.52 4.65
C LYS A 43 32.16 -12.77 4.01
N ARG A 44 32.79 -13.90 4.28
CA ARG A 44 34.20 -14.15 3.98
C ARG A 44 34.44 -15.18 2.88
N CYS A 45 33.46 -16.12 2.66
CA CYS A 45 33.71 -17.31 1.85
C CYS A 45 32.67 -17.50 0.72
N PHE A 46 31.39 -17.16 0.90
CA PHE A 46 30.32 -17.49 -0.04
C PHE A 46 30.44 -16.79 -1.41
N ALA A 47 31.19 -15.69 -1.51
CA ALA A 47 31.47 -15.05 -2.79
C ALA A 47 32.18 -16.01 -3.81
N CYS A 48 32.90 -17.01 -3.31
CA CYS A 48 33.62 -18.01 -4.12
C CYS A 48 33.17 -19.45 -3.82
N HIS A 49 32.66 -19.72 -2.60
CA HIS A 49 32.30 -21.05 -2.11
C HIS A 49 30.86 -21.06 -1.53
N GLY A 50 29.94 -20.39 -2.19
CA GLY A 50 28.56 -20.22 -1.76
C GLY A 50 27.56 -20.98 -2.63
N PRO A 51 26.27 -20.60 -2.57
CA PRO A 51 25.24 -21.18 -3.41
C PRO A 51 25.47 -20.91 -4.90
N ASP A 52 25.96 -19.71 -5.25
CA ASP A 52 26.10 -19.24 -6.63
C ASP A 52 27.42 -19.63 -7.30
N LYS A 53 28.43 -20.01 -6.51
CA LYS A 53 29.78 -20.29 -6.97
C LYS A 53 30.46 -21.39 -6.18
N ASP A 54 31.12 -22.32 -6.87
CA ASP A 54 31.79 -23.48 -6.26
C ASP A 54 33.25 -23.64 -6.71
N GLU A 55 34.04 -22.60 -6.48
CA GLU A 55 35.44 -22.66 -6.86
C GLU A 55 36.14 -23.88 -6.24
N ALA A 56 36.87 -24.62 -7.08
CA ALA A 56 37.47 -25.92 -6.75
C ALA A 56 36.47 -26.98 -6.27
N GLY A 57 35.20 -26.91 -6.70
CA GLY A 57 34.15 -27.85 -6.30
C GLY A 57 33.71 -27.74 -4.85
N LEU A 58 34.11 -26.69 -4.12
CA LEU A 58 33.75 -26.49 -2.73
C LEU A 58 32.56 -25.55 -2.58
N ARG A 59 31.53 -26.01 -1.87
CA ARG A 59 30.43 -25.18 -1.34
C ARG A 59 30.36 -25.28 0.17
N LEU A 60 30.36 -24.12 0.86
CA LEU A 60 30.35 -24.02 2.32
C LEU A 60 28.98 -23.65 2.92
N HIS A 61 27.94 -23.65 2.13
CA HIS A 61 26.60 -23.27 2.62
C HIS A 61 25.77 -24.47 3.09
N THR A 62 26.17 -25.71 2.79
CA THR A 62 25.52 -26.94 3.28
C THR A 62 26.52 -27.89 3.92
N ALA A 63 26.05 -28.67 4.91
CA ALA A 63 26.89 -29.66 5.57
C ALA A 63 27.42 -30.72 4.62
N GLU A 64 26.55 -31.20 3.72
CA GLU A 64 26.85 -32.27 2.78
C GLU A 64 28.06 -31.90 1.90
N THR A 65 28.02 -30.71 1.29
CA THR A 65 29.06 -30.25 0.37
C THR A 65 30.35 -29.82 1.10
N ALA A 66 30.22 -29.22 2.27
CA ALA A 66 31.36 -28.73 3.05
C ALA A 66 32.18 -29.87 3.70
N THR A 67 31.55 -31.00 4.00
CA THR A 67 32.22 -32.19 4.59
C THR A 67 32.62 -33.23 3.55
N ALA A 68 32.16 -33.10 2.31
CA ALA A 68 32.50 -34.01 1.22
C ALA A 68 33.99 -33.97 0.90
N LYS A 69 34.51 -35.05 0.33
CA LYS A 69 35.86 -35.08 -0.21
C LYS A 69 35.91 -34.30 -1.54
N LEU A 70 36.83 -33.38 -1.60
CA LEU A 70 37.13 -32.59 -2.79
C LEU A 70 38.03 -33.39 -3.75
N GLU A 71 38.18 -32.91 -4.97
CA GLU A 71 39.08 -33.52 -5.98
C GLU A 71 40.55 -33.62 -5.51
N SER A 72 40.94 -32.73 -4.59
CA SER A 72 42.23 -32.76 -3.91
C SER A 72 42.42 -33.97 -2.98
N GLY A 73 41.34 -34.72 -2.69
CA GLY A 73 41.34 -35.82 -1.71
C GLY A 73 41.15 -35.40 -0.28
N PHE A 74 41.11 -34.11 0.04
CA PHE A 74 40.85 -33.54 1.36
C PHE A 74 39.38 -33.17 1.51
N SER A 75 38.90 -33.02 2.75
CA SER A 75 37.60 -32.43 3.07
C SER A 75 37.83 -31.03 3.64
N ALA A 76 36.99 -30.08 3.24
CA ALA A 76 37.11 -28.72 3.76
C ALA A 76 36.86 -28.68 5.29
N ILE A 77 35.91 -29.47 5.75
CA ILE A 77 35.55 -29.58 7.18
C ILE A 77 35.49 -31.07 7.55
N VAL A 78 36.20 -31.45 8.59
CA VAL A 78 36.13 -32.78 9.23
C VAL A 78 35.57 -32.59 10.62
N PRO A 79 34.30 -32.94 10.88
CA PRO A 79 33.66 -32.73 12.18
C PRO A 79 34.48 -33.32 13.36
N GLY A 80 34.67 -32.52 14.38
CA GLY A 80 35.46 -32.91 15.58
C GLY A 80 36.98 -32.91 15.38
N GLN A 81 37.47 -32.61 14.15
CA GLN A 81 38.91 -32.72 13.85
C GLN A 81 39.41 -31.43 13.13
N PRO A 82 39.64 -30.32 13.86
CA PRO A 82 40.09 -29.07 13.26
C PRO A 82 41.39 -29.21 12.47
N GLU A 83 42.34 -29.96 12.97
CA GLU A 83 43.64 -30.12 12.31
C GLU A 83 43.58 -30.97 11.03
N ALA A 84 42.52 -31.74 10.84
CA ALA A 84 42.26 -32.48 9.59
C ALA A 84 41.41 -31.72 8.60
N SER A 85 40.93 -30.50 8.98
CA SER A 85 40.04 -29.67 8.19
C SER A 85 40.82 -28.69 7.32
N GLU A 86 40.78 -28.87 6.01
CA GLU A 86 41.48 -28.04 5.02
C GLU A 86 41.09 -26.55 5.11
N LEU A 87 39.85 -26.26 5.48
CA LEU A 87 39.38 -24.90 5.72
C LEU A 87 40.25 -24.18 6.76
N LEU A 88 40.49 -24.84 7.88
CA LEU A 88 41.28 -24.26 8.95
C LEU A 88 42.74 -24.04 8.56
N ALA A 89 43.35 -25.03 7.87
CA ALA A 89 44.71 -24.92 7.35
C ALA A 89 44.84 -23.73 6.41
N ARG A 90 43.88 -23.50 5.54
CA ARG A 90 43.91 -22.38 4.57
C ARG A 90 43.63 -21.01 5.18
N ILE A 91 42.70 -20.89 6.12
CA ILE A 91 42.41 -19.58 6.74
C ILE A 91 43.48 -19.13 7.73
N THR A 92 44.33 -20.04 8.24
CA THR A 92 45.46 -19.75 9.13
C THR A 92 46.79 -19.63 8.41
N SER A 93 46.87 -20.04 7.12
CA SER A 93 48.09 -19.96 6.32
C SER A 93 48.57 -18.52 6.14
N GLN A 94 49.91 -18.35 6.19
CA GLN A 94 50.58 -17.09 5.84
C GLN A 94 51.14 -17.09 4.44
N GLU A 95 51.06 -18.24 3.71
CA GLU A 95 51.65 -18.41 2.39
C GLU A 95 50.69 -17.84 1.32
N GLU A 96 51.19 -16.89 0.50
CA GLU A 96 50.50 -16.36 -0.64
C GLU A 96 50.16 -17.48 -1.64
N GLY A 97 48.91 -17.62 -2.09
CA GLY A 97 48.43 -18.67 -2.96
C GLY A 97 47.82 -19.90 -2.26
N VAL A 98 48.04 -20.06 -0.94
CA VAL A 98 47.43 -21.10 -0.09
C VAL A 98 46.35 -20.48 0.81
N ARG A 99 46.62 -19.27 1.30
CA ARG A 99 45.70 -18.56 2.21
C ARG A 99 44.33 -18.29 1.60
N MET A 100 43.28 -18.47 2.42
CA MET A 100 41.92 -18.06 2.11
C MET A 100 41.40 -16.99 3.10
N PRO A 101 40.67 -15.98 2.62
CA PRO A 101 40.45 -15.60 1.24
C PRO A 101 41.74 -15.19 0.52
N PRO A 102 41.83 -15.44 -0.81
CA PRO A 102 43.06 -15.09 -1.57
C PRO A 102 43.24 -13.59 -1.69
N GLU A 103 42.13 -12.85 -1.71
CA GLU A 103 42.11 -11.38 -1.79
C GLU A 103 41.52 -10.78 -0.52
N GLY A 104 41.91 -9.55 -0.20
CA GLY A 104 41.43 -8.79 0.94
C GLY A 104 42.15 -9.10 2.28
N LYS A 105 41.54 -8.68 3.39
CA LYS A 105 42.14 -8.88 4.73
C LYS A 105 41.97 -10.32 5.17
N PRO A 106 43.00 -10.94 5.75
CA PRO A 106 42.94 -12.24 6.42
C PRO A 106 41.82 -12.29 7.47
N LEU A 107 41.38 -13.49 7.84
CA LEU A 107 40.51 -13.65 8.99
C LEU A 107 41.27 -13.26 10.26
N THR A 108 40.57 -12.58 11.14
CA THR A 108 41.13 -12.22 12.45
C THR A 108 41.33 -13.47 13.33
N GLU A 109 42.24 -13.40 14.31
CA GLU A 109 42.43 -14.50 15.25
C GLU A 109 41.13 -14.93 15.94
N ARG A 110 40.25 -13.99 16.23
CA ARG A 110 38.92 -14.28 16.79
C ARG A 110 38.07 -15.08 15.81
N GLU A 111 38.00 -14.69 14.53
CA GLU A 111 37.26 -15.40 13.49
C GLU A 111 37.81 -16.82 13.27
N GLN A 112 39.12 -16.98 13.24
CA GLN A 112 39.81 -18.28 13.14
C GLN A 112 39.52 -19.17 14.35
N THR A 113 39.61 -18.62 15.56
CA THR A 113 39.29 -19.35 16.80
C THR A 113 37.86 -19.80 16.87
N LEU A 114 36.92 -18.97 16.37
CA LEU A 114 35.51 -19.30 16.33
C LEU A 114 35.25 -20.51 15.41
N ILE A 115 35.82 -20.51 14.19
CA ILE A 115 35.68 -21.63 13.24
C ILE A 115 36.35 -22.90 13.83
N ARG A 116 37.52 -22.77 14.46
CA ARG A 116 38.21 -23.89 15.11
C ARG A 116 37.31 -24.53 16.18
N ARG A 117 36.78 -23.74 17.09
CA ARG A 117 35.89 -24.21 18.16
C ARG A 117 34.64 -24.90 17.62
N TRP A 118 34.02 -24.31 16.60
CA TRP A 118 32.88 -24.94 15.96
C TRP A 118 33.21 -26.32 15.38
N ILE A 119 34.33 -26.46 14.70
CA ILE A 119 34.77 -27.72 14.15
C ILE A 119 35.09 -28.71 15.31
N GLU A 120 35.78 -28.30 16.38
CA GLU A 120 36.08 -29.10 17.59
C GLU A 120 34.77 -29.62 18.23
N GLN A 121 33.72 -28.84 18.25
CA GLN A 121 32.40 -29.18 18.78
C GLN A 121 31.59 -30.06 17.84
N GLY A 122 32.16 -30.54 16.74
CA GLY A 122 31.54 -31.45 15.80
C GLY A 122 30.95 -30.79 14.57
N ALA A 123 31.26 -29.52 14.31
CA ALA A 123 30.75 -28.77 13.15
C ALA A 123 29.24 -28.95 12.96
N SER A 124 28.45 -28.70 13.99
CA SER A 124 27.01 -28.90 13.96
C SER A 124 26.34 -27.85 13.05
N TRP A 125 25.66 -28.31 12.03
CA TRP A 125 24.87 -27.50 11.09
C TRP A 125 23.41 -27.50 11.52
N LYS A 126 23.14 -27.11 12.77
CA LYS A 126 21.75 -27.00 13.22
C LYS A 126 21.04 -26.01 12.33
N ARG A 127 19.84 -26.38 11.87
CA ARG A 127 18.99 -25.44 11.12
C ARG A 127 18.65 -24.27 12.00
N HIS A 128 18.33 -23.15 11.36
CA HIS A 128 17.82 -21.98 12.08
C HIS A 128 16.47 -22.31 12.71
N TRP A 129 16.24 -21.85 13.94
CA TRP A 129 15.04 -22.12 14.73
C TRP A 129 13.72 -21.89 13.97
N ALA A 130 13.68 -20.87 13.09
CA ALA A 130 12.50 -20.54 12.31
C ALA A 130 12.14 -21.64 11.29
N PHE A 131 13.11 -22.41 10.83
CA PHE A 131 12.91 -23.49 9.85
C PHE A 131 12.75 -24.88 10.50
N GLU A 132 12.81 -24.96 11.83
CA GLU A 132 12.53 -26.18 12.58
C GLU A 132 11.02 -26.35 12.81
N PRO A 133 10.50 -27.59 12.83
CA PRO A 133 9.13 -27.84 13.24
C PRO A 133 8.81 -27.25 14.60
N LEU A 134 7.52 -26.95 14.86
CA LEU A 134 7.08 -26.55 16.19
C LEU A 134 7.47 -27.63 17.21
N SER A 135 8.22 -27.22 18.24
CA SER A 135 8.44 -28.09 19.39
C SER A 135 7.22 -28.07 20.31
N ALA A 136 7.06 -29.12 21.14
CA ALA A 136 6.02 -29.19 22.15
C ALA A 136 6.65 -29.15 23.55
N PRO A 137 7.16 -27.99 24.00
CA PRO A 137 7.88 -27.90 25.26
C PRO A 137 6.93 -28.10 26.43
N ALA A 138 7.37 -28.90 27.40
CA ALA A 138 6.67 -28.99 28.67
C ALA A 138 6.78 -27.68 29.44
N VAL A 139 5.72 -27.29 30.14
CA VAL A 139 5.75 -26.14 31.05
C VAL A 139 6.78 -26.44 32.17
N PRO A 140 7.74 -25.56 32.42
CA PRO A 140 8.73 -25.77 33.48
C PRO A 140 8.05 -25.98 34.84
N ASN A 141 8.52 -26.95 35.61
CA ASN A 141 8.06 -27.17 36.98
C ASN A 141 8.55 -26.03 37.86
N SER A 142 7.67 -25.10 38.15
CA SER A 142 7.96 -23.93 38.97
C SER A 142 6.83 -23.70 39.96
N VAL A 143 7.14 -23.55 41.23
CA VAL A 143 6.17 -23.42 42.31
C VAL A 143 6.47 -22.14 43.10
N ASP A 144 5.48 -21.28 43.25
CA ASP A 144 5.56 -20.12 44.14
C ASP A 144 4.60 -20.29 45.30
N GLY A 145 5.15 -20.20 46.51
CA GLY A 145 4.36 -20.35 47.77
C GLY A 145 3.56 -21.64 47.87
N GLY A 146 3.98 -22.72 47.19
CA GLY A 146 3.29 -24.02 47.21
C GLY A 146 2.17 -24.20 46.17
N ARG A 147 2.02 -23.27 45.23
CA ARG A 147 1.12 -23.35 44.07
C ARG A 147 1.89 -23.37 42.75
N ASP A 148 1.37 -24.10 41.78
CA ASP A 148 1.90 -24.07 40.42
C ASP A 148 1.77 -22.67 39.83
N LEU A 149 2.83 -22.17 39.21
CA LEU A 149 2.81 -20.90 38.49
C LEU A 149 1.95 -20.99 37.23
N HIS A 150 1.39 -19.88 36.83
CA HIS A 150 0.78 -19.73 35.50
C HIS A 150 1.81 -20.17 34.40
N PRO A 151 1.42 -20.92 33.36
CA PRO A 151 2.36 -21.43 32.37
C PRO A 151 3.32 -20.41 31.80
N ILE A 152 2.82 -19.22 31.41
CA ILE A 152 3.65 -18.11 30.92
C ILE A 152 4.68 -17.69 31.97
N ASP A 153 4.23 -17.51 33.21
CA ASP A 153 5.08 -17.08 34.32
C ASP A 153 6.17 -18.13 34.61
N ALA A 154 5.85 -19.42 34.47
CA ALA A 154 6.81 -20.52 34.65
C ALA A 154 7.95 -20.46 33.62
N PHE A 155 7.65 -20.20 32.32
CA PHE A 155 8.68 -20.03 31.30
C PHE A 155 9.56 -18.80 31.56
N LEU A 156 8.96 -17.67 31.93
CA LEU A 156 9.70 -16.45 32.22
C LEU A 156 10.56 -16.61 33.48
N ALA A 157 9.99 -17.16 34.58
CA ALA A 157 10.69 -17.37 35.82
C ALA A 157 11.87 -18.32 35.66
N ALA A 158 11.75 -19.39 34.88
CA ALA A 158 12.85 -20.30 34.58
C ALA A 158 14.05 -19.58 33.97
N LYS A 159 13.82 -18.60 33.10
CA LYS A 159 14.90 -17.84 32.47
C LYS A 159 15.41 -16.70 33.33
N LEU A 160 14.55 -15.99 34.04
CA LEU A 160 14.90 -14.94 34.98
C LEU A 160 15.80 -15.49 36.11
N SER A 161 15.48 -16.66 36.64
CA SER A 161 16.24 -17.30 37.71
C SER A 161 17.70 -17.60 37.30
N GLN A 162 17.95 -17.90 36.01
CA GLN A 162 19.33 -18.12 35.51
C GLN A 162 20.19 -16.84 35.59
N GLN A 163 19.55 -15.68 35.61
CA GLN A 163 20.21 -14.37 35.78
C GLN A 163 20.06 -13.81 37.19
N GLY A 164 19.47 -14.59 38.10
CA GLY A 164 19.20 -14.14 39.47
C GLY A 164 18.16 -13.02 39.54
N LEU A 165 17.26 -12.95 38.58
CA LEU A 165 16.14 -11.98 38.50
C LEU A 165 14.82 -12.68 38.83
N GLN A 166 13.82 -11.88 39.13
CA GLN A 166 12.45 -12.30 39.38
C GLN A 166 11.45 -11.37 38.66
N LEU A 167 10.20 -11.81 38.51
CA LEU A 167 9.13 -10.94 38.06
C LEU A 167 8.90 -9.79 39.05
N SER A 168 8.67 -8.60 38.54
CA SER A 168 8.30 -7.44 39.35
C SER A 168 6.94 -7.66 40.05
N PRO A 169 6.67 -6.98 41.18
CA PRO A 169 5.38 -7.02 41.80
C PRO A 169 4.24 -6.63 40.86
N ALA A 170 3.02 -7.04 41.21
CA ALA A 170 1.84 -6.61 40.48
C ALA A 170 1.60 -5.09 40.63
N ALA A 171 1.15 -4.47 39.55
CA ALA A 171 0.70 -3.08 39.57
C ALA A 171 -0.62 -2.93 40.34
N GLU A 172 -0.95 -1.72 40.72
CA GLU A 172 -2.19 -1.40 41.42
C GLU A 172 -3.42 -1.74 40.55
N PRO A 173 -4.51 -2.24 41.14
CA PRO A 173 -5.71 -2.63 40.38
C PRO A 173 -6.25 -1.56 39.42
N ARG A 174 -6.08 -0.28 39.77
CA ARG A 174 -6.45 0.85 38.89
C ARG A 174 -5.62 0.96 37.66
N GLN A 175 -4.29 0.81 37.79
CA GLN A 175 -3.37 0.82 36.66
C GLN A 175 -3.65 -0.36 35.75
N LEU A 176 -3.81 -1.57 36.33
CA LEU A 176 -4.14 -2.78 35.58
C LEU A 176 -5.44 -2.64 34.80
N TYR A 177 -6.49 -2.07 35.44
CA TYR A 177 -7.77 -1.89 34.78
C TYR A 177 -7.71 -0.89 33.61
N ARG A 178 -6.96 0.21 33.78
CA ARG A 178 -6.71 1.18 32.70
C ARG A 178 -5.93 0.53 31.57
N ARG A 179 -4.87 -0.20 31.85
CA ARG A 179 -4.07 -0.96 30.89
C ARG A 179 -4.93 -1.94 30.10
N LEU A 180 -5.72 -2.75 30.79
CA LEU A 180 -6.62 -3.74 30.19
C LEU A 180 -7.63 -3.11 29.21
N HIS A 181 -8.17 -1.95 29.55
CA HIS A 181 -9.12 -1.22 28.71
C HIS A 181 -8.48 -0.73 27.40
N PHE A 182 -7.29 -0.17 27.48
CA PHE A 182 -6.56 0.26 26.29
C PHE A 182 -6.13 -0.93 25.44
N ASP A 183 -5.59 -1.97 26.02
CA ASP A 183 -5.12 -3.15 25.27
C ASP A 183 -6.22 -3.93 24.56
N LEU A 184 -7.43 -3.94 25.11
CA LEU A 184 -8.53 -4.68 24.48
C LEU A 184 -9.49 -3.79 23.67
N LYS A 185 -9.64 -2.52 24.01
CA LYS A 185 -10.63 -1.63 23.36
C LYS A 185 -10.01 -0.39 22.71
N GLY A 186 -8.77 -0.04 23.07
CA GLY A 186 -8.15 1.22 22.66
C GLY A 186 -8.88 2.46 23.20
N LEU A 187 -9.54 2.35 24.35
CA LEU A 187 -10.33 3.41 24.97
C LEU A 187 -10.15 3.42 26.48
N PRO A 188 -10.16 4.61 27.13
CA PRO A 188 -10.12 4.68 28.59
C PRO A 188 -11.37 4.04 29.23
N PRO A 189 -11.27 3.52 30.45
CA PRO A 189 -12.44 3.14 31.23
C PRO A 189 -13.24 4.38 31.62
N THR A 190 -14.56 4.24 31.74
CA THR A 190 -15.36 5.28 32.34
C THR A 190 -15.11 5.33 33.85
N PRO A 191 -15.25 6.51 34.52
CA PRO A 191 -15.10 6.62 35.97
C PRO A 191 -15.97 5.62 36.74
N GLN A 192 -17.20 5.46 36.32
CA GLN A 192 -18.14 4.53 36.97
C GLN A 192 -17.64 3.07 36.81
N ALA A 193 -17.23 2.64 35.64
CA ALA A 193 -16.73 1.28 35.41
C ALA A 193 -15.45 1.00 36.23
N MET A 194 -14.58 2.00 36.39
CA MET A 194 -13.42 1.93 37.28
C MET A 194 -13.79 1.71 38.72
N GLU A 195 -14.74 2.49 39.24
CA GLU A 195 -15.20 2.36 40.65
C GLU A 195 -15.86 1.01 40.89
N GLU A 196 -16.72 0.55 39.97
CA GLU A 196 -17.36 -0.76 40.05
C GLU A 196 -16.35 -1.90 40.03
N PHE A 197 -15.34 -1.82 39.19
CA PHE A 197 -14.26 -2.81 39.18
C PHE A 197 -13.48 -2.81 40.49
N LEU A 198 -13.04 -1.65 40.96
CA LEU A 198 -12.27 -1.54 42.21
C LEU A 198 -13.04 -2.05 43.42
N ALA A 199 -14.35 -1.83 43.49
CA ALA A 199 -15.19 -2.37 44.53
C ALA A 199 -15.23 -3.91 44.51
N ARG A 200 -15.31 -4.53 43.33
CA ARG A 200 -15.26 -5.99 43.18
C ARG A 200 -13.88 -6.54 43.49
N ALA A 201 -12.82 -5.90 42.93
CA ALA A 201 -11.44 -6.31 43.10
C ALA A 201 -10.97 -6.27 44.58
N LYS A 202 -11.54 -5.37 45.37
CA LYS A 202 -11.28 -5.32 46.84
C LYS A 202 -11.84 -6.54 47.58
N VAL A 203 -12.86 -7.18 47.06
CA VAL A 203 -13.47 -8.39 47.64
C VAL A 203 -12.71 -9.64 47.17
N ASP A 204 -12.55 -9.79 45.85
CA ASP A 204 -11.84 -10.88 45.21
C ASP A 204 -11.27 -10.38 43.89
N PHE A 205 -9.96 -10.11 43.86
CA PHE A 205 -9.28 -9.57 42.70
C PHE A 205 -9.30 -10.53 41.51
N GLU A 206 -8.99 -11.81 41.72
CA GLU A 206 -8.86 -12.79 40.64
C GLU A 206 -10.20 -12.98 39.91
N THR A 207 -11.27 -13.20 40.63
CA THR A 207 -12.63 -13.32 40.06
C THR A 207 -13.04 -12.03 39.34
N ALA A 208 -12.77 -10.85 39.91
CA ALA A 208 -13.06 -9.57 39.29
C ALA A 208 -12.27 -9.36 38.01
N TRP A 209 -10.97 -9.71 38.00
CA TRP A 209 -10.06 -9.58 36.90
C TRP A 209 -10.45 -10.47 35.72
N GLU A 210 -10.65 -11.78 35.94
CA GLU A 210 -11.05 -12.70 34.88
C GLU A 210 -12.41 -12.33 34.27
N SER A 211 -13.38 -11.99 35.10
CA SER A 211 -14.70 -11.53 34.65
C SER A 211 -14.61 -10.28 33.78
N GLU A 212 -13.68 -9.37 34.10
CA GLU A 212 -13.48 -8.16 33.32
C GLU A 212 -12.80 -8.41 31.98
N ILE A 213 -11.81 -9.30 31.94
CA ILE A 213 -11.21 -9.77 30.69
C ILE A 213 -12.28 -10.33 29.76
N ASP A 214 -13.11 -11.25 30.28
CA ASP A 214 -14.18 -11.88 29.49
C ASP A 214 -15.18 -10.84 28.97
N ARG A 215 -15.56 -9.86 29.79
CA ARG A 215 -16.47 -8.78 29.41
C ARG A 215 -15.89 -7.89 28.30
N LEU A 216 -14.61 -7.57 28.38
CA LEU A 216 -13.95 -6.72 27.39
C LEU A 216 -13.68 -7.45 26.08
N LEU A 217 -13.32 -8.74 26.13
CA LEU A 217 -13.19 -9.61 24.95
C LEU A 217 -14.53 -9.82 24.20
N ALA A 218 -15.65 -9.75 24.92
CA ALA A 218 -16.99 -9.81 24.35
C ALA A 218 -17.48 -8.46 23.79
N SER A 219 -16.78 -7.38 24.06
CA SER A 219 -17.16 -6.03 23.59
C SER A 219 -16.92 -5.88 22.09
N GLU A 220 -17.87 -5.28 21.37
CA GLU A 220 -17.69 -4.91 19.95
C GLU A 220 -16.50 -3.95 19.71
N ARG A 221 -16.07 -3.21 20.75
CA ARG A 221 -14.91 -2.31 20.69
C ARG A 221 -13.59 -3.05 20.60
N TYR A 222 -13.55 -4.34 20.98
CA TYR A 222 -12.40 -5.21 20.81
C TYR A 222 -12.00 -5.33 19.34
N GLY A 223 -12.95 -5.64 18.46
CA GLY A 223 -12.65 -5.77 17.03
C GLY A 223 -12.22 -4.45 16.40
N GLU A 224 -12.74 -3.29 16.82
CA GLU A 224 -12.28 -1.98 16.32
C GLU A 224 -10.80 -1.73 16.64
N HIS A 225 -10.36 -2.11 17.83
CA HIS A 225 -8.97 -1.93 18.25
C HIS A 225 -8.04 -2.94 17.58
N TRP A 226 -8.37 -4.24 17.68
CA TRP A 226 -7.50 -5.30 17.15
C TRP A 226 -7.47 -5.37 15.63
N ALA A 227 -8.53 -4.95 14.94
CA ALA A 227 -8.52 -4.76 13.50
C ALA A 227 -7.46 -3.75 13.08
N ARG A 228 -7.22 -2.66 13.83
CA ARG A 228 -6.22 -1.66 13.47
C ARG A 228 -4.82 -2.27 13.34
N HIS A 229 -4.45 -3.17 14.26
CA HIS A 229 -3.17 -3.88 14.19
C HIS A 229 -3.03 -4.72 12.91
N TRP A 230 -4.10 -5.41 12.50
CA TRP A 230 -4.12 -6.16 11.25
C TRP A 230 -4.05 -5.25 10.03
N LEU A 231 -4.76 -4.14 10.05
CA LEU A 231 -4.77 -3.17 8.96
C LEU A 231 -3.39 -2.56 8.70
N ASP A 232 -2.54 -2.46 9.72
CA ASP A 232 -1.13 -2.05 9.57
C ASP A 232 -0.31 -3.11 8.83
N VAL A 233 -0.48 -4.39 9.17
CA VAL A 233 0.23 -5.50 8.52
C VAL A 233 -0.11 -5.60 7.04
N VAL A 234 -1.38 -5.37 6.68
CA VAL A 234 -1.83 -5.46 5.28
C VAL A 234 -1.77 -4.14 4.53
N ARG A 235 -1.10 -3.10 5.06
CA ARG A 235 -0.93 -1.79 4.43
C ARG A 235 -2.25 -1.14 3.96
N TYR A 236 -3.27 -1.23 4.82
CA TYR A 236 -4.59 -0.72 4.49
C TYR A 236 -4.58 0.78 4.22
N ALA A 237 -5.07 1.15 3.04
CA ALA A 237 -5.42 2.52 2.69
C ALA A 237 -6.57 2.52 1.66
N GLU A 238 -7.21 3.66 1.53
CA GLU A 238 -8.36 3.87 0.64
C GLU A 238 -8.00 4.63 -0.63
N THR A 239 -6.68 4.79 -0.90
CA THR A 239 -6.13 5.38 -2.11
C THR A 239 -4.95 4.57 -2.63
N ASN A 240 -4.54 4.81 -3.90
CA ASN A 240 -3.54 3.98 -4.59
C ASN A 240 -2.11 4.52 -4.54
N SER A 241 -1.86 5.66 -3.86
CA SER A 241 -0.57 6.37 -3.88
C SER A 241 -0.23 6.97 -5.25
N PHE A 242 1.04 7.26 -5.52
CA PHE A 242 1.54 7.93 -6.71
C PHE A 242 0.95 9.34 -6.94
N GLU A 243 1.19 9.92 -8.11
CA GLU A 243 0.88 11.32 -8.41
C GLU A 243 -0.61 11.66 -8.33
N ARG A 244 -1.48 10.72 -8.67
CA ARG A 244 -2.93 10.93 -8.68
C ARG A 244 -3.58 10.58 -7.37
N ASP A 245 -2.99 9.68 -6.62
CA ASP A 245 -3.51 9.13 -5.36
C ASP A 245 -5.03 8.90 -5.39
N GLY A 246 -5.45 8.14 -6.42
CA GLY A 246 -6.85 7.89 -6.72
C GLY A 246 -7.54 7.03 -5.65
N ALA A 247 -8.83 7.25 -5.45
CA ALA A 247 -9.60 6.51 -4.46
C ALA A 247 -9.74 5.03 -4.81
N LYS A 248 -9.74 4.16 -3.80
CA LYS A 248 -10.08 2.73 -3.85
C LYS A 248 -11.53 2.54 -3.42
N PRO A 249 -12.47 2.41 -4.35
CA PRO A 249 -13.86 2.25 -4.01
C PRO A 249 -14.08 1.01 -3.13
N HIS A 250 -14.94 1.15 -2.12
CA HIS A 250 -15.32 0.05 -1.23
C HIS A 250 -14.20 -0.54 -0.35
N ALA A 251 -13.00 0.04 -0.27
CA ALA A 251 -11.94 -0.45 0.61
C ALA A 251 -12.39 -0.53 2.08
N TRP A 252 -13.23 0.40 2.53
CA TRP A 252 -13.82 0.40 3.87
C TRP A 252 -14.57 -0.91 4.22
N ARG A 253 -15.09 -1.66 3.23
CA ARG A 253 -15.74 -2.95 3.48
C ARG A 253 -14.76 -3.99 3.99
N TYR A 254 -13.50 -3.95 3.50
CA TYR A 254 -12.45 -4.82 3.99
C TYR A 254 -12.11 -4.52 5.46
N ARG A 255 -11.99 -3.23 5.84
CA ARG A 255 -11.83 -2.83 7.24
C ARG A 255 -12.98 -3.38 8.11
N ASP A 256 -14.22 -3.21 7.66
CA ASP A 256 -15.41 -3.66 8.38
C ASP A 256 -15.44 -5.20 8.50
N TYR A 257 -14.99 -5.92 7.47
CA TYR A 257 -14.82 -7.37 7.52
C TYR A 257 -13.79 -7.79 8.59
N VAL A 258 -12.65 -7.10 8.65
CA VAL A 258 -11.61 -7.38 9.64
C VAL A 258 -12.15 -7.13 11.06
N ILE A 259 -12.85 -6.02 11.29
CA ILE A 259 -13.48 -5.72 12.59
C ILE A 259 -14.47 -6.82 13.01
N ARG A 260 -15.36 -7.25 12.12
CA ARG A 260 -16.29 -8.37 12.41
C ARG A 260 -15.55 -9.66 12.71
N SER A 261 -14.52 -9.99 11.94
CA SER A 261 -13.75 -11.21 12.12
C SER A 261 -13.11 -11.31 13.50
N PHE A 262 -12.55 -10.22 14.03
CA PHE A 262 -12.02 -10.17 15.38
C PHE A 262 -13.14 -10.22 16.44
N ASN A 263 -14.24 -9.52 16.24
CA ASN A 263 -15.38 -9.55 17.18
C ASN A 263 -15.99 -10.94 17.32
N ASP A 264 -16.13 -11.65 16.20
CA ASP A 264 -16.68 -13.01 16.14
C ASP A 264 -15.66 -14.08 16.55
N ASP A 265 -14.43 -13.67 16.91
CA ASP A 265 -13.31 -14.58 17.18
C ASP A 265 -13.16 -15.63 16.07
N LYS A 266 -13.23 -15.18 14.80
CA LYS A 266 -13.07 -16.04 13.63
C LYS A 266 -11.75 -16.80 13.73
N PRO A 267 -11.71 -18.13 13.54
CA PRO A 267 -10.45 -18.86 13.49
C PRO A 267 -9.48 -18.22 12.50
N TYR A 268 -8.24 -18.03 12.91
CA TYR A 268 -7.23 -17.31 12.12
C TYR A 268 -6.88 -18.04 10.81
N ASP A 269 -6.91 -19.37 10.82
CA ASP A 269 -6.76 -20.17 9.60
C ASP A 269 -7.89 -19.87 8.60
N GLN A 270 -9.15 -19.81 9.03
CA GLN A 270 -10.29 -19.42 8.20
C GLN A 270 -10.18 -17.96 7.76
N PHE A 271 -9.73 -17.06 8.62
CA PHE A 271 -9.51 -15.64 8.31
C PHE A 271 -8.47 -15.47 7.19
N LEU A 272 -7.38 -16.24 7.21
CA LEU A 272 -6.37 -16.24 6.14
C LEU A 272 -6.89 -16.90 4.85
N LEU A 273 -7.58 -18.03 4.96
CA LEU A 273 -8.21 -18.70 3.81
C LEU A 273 -9.16 -17.76 3.06
N GLU A 274 -9.98 -16.99 3.77
CA GLU A 274 -10.90 -16.03 3.16
C GLU A 274 -10.17 -14.90 2.46
N GLN A 275 -9.09 -14.38 3.01
CA GLN A 275 -8.32 -13.29 2.41
C GLN A 275 -7.54 -13.73 1.16
N LEU A 276 -6.97 -14.94 1.19
CA LEU A 276 -6.13 -15.43 0.11
C LEU A 276 -6.93 -16.13 -1.00
N ALA A 277 -8.05 -16.77 -0.66
CA ALA A 277 -8.81 -17.59 -1.61
C ALA A 277 -10.33 -17.58 -1.33
N GLY A 278 -10.87 -16.46 -0.83
CA GLY A 278 -12.27 -16.36 -0.39
C GLY A 278 -13.30 -16.63 -1.47
N ASP A 279 -12.97 -16.34 -2.73
CA ASP A 279 -13.78 -16.62 -3.91
C ASP A 279 -13.62 -18.07 -4.43
N GLU A 280 -12.58 -18.81 -3.99
CA GLU A 280 -12.30 -20.20 -4.35
C GLU A 280 -12.83 -21.21 -3.32
N LEU A 281 -13.33 -20.74 -2.18
CA LEU A 281 -13.83 -21.61 -1.10
C LEU A 281 -15.04 -22.46 -1.56
N PRO A 282 -15.23 -23.63 -0.97
CA PRO A 282 -16.41 -24.48 -1.25
C PRO A 282 -17.73 -23.75 -0.96
N VAL A 283 -17.76 -22.91 0.06
CA VAL A 283 -18.86 -22.03 0.42
C VAL A 283 -18.38 -20.59 0.37
N VAL A 284 -18.78 -19.90 -0.67
CA VAL A 284 -18.45 -18.47 -0.85
C VAL A 284 -19.52 -17.64 -0.11
N THR A 285 -19.06 -16.66 0.67
CA THR A 285 -19.91 -15.69 1.38
C THR A 285 -19.59 -14.28 0.91
N ARG A 286 -20.46 -13.30 1.23
CA ARG A 286 -20.16 -11.90 0.96
C ARG A 286 -18.88 -11.46 1.67
N ASP A 287 -18.69 -11.91 2.92
CA ASP A 287 -17.49 -11.62 3.70
C ASP A 287 -16.23 -12.25 3.09
N SER A 288 -16.30 -13.51 2.60
CA SER A 288 -15.16 -14.14 1.96
C SER A 288 -14.78 -13.46 0.63
N LEU A 289 -15.75 -12.92 -0.11
CA LEU A 289 -15.48 -12.10 -1.30
C LEU A 289 -14.78 -10.79 -0.92
N VAL A 290 -15.31 -10.06 0.09
CA VAL A 290 -14.72 -8.81 0.58
C VAL A 290 -13.31 -9.03 1.12
N ALA A 291 -13.05 -10.16 1.79
CA ALA A 291 -11.75 -10.53 2.32
C ALA A 291 -10.66 -10.56 1.24
N THR A 292 -11.00 -10.99 0.00
CA THR A 292 -10.06 -10.98 -1.13
C THR A 292 -9.60 -9.59 -1.54
N GLY A 293 -10.23 -8.54 -1.02
CA GLY A 293 -9.73 -7.16 -1.12
C GLY A 293 -8.30 -6.98 -0.63
N PHE A 294 -7.78 -7.91 0.21
CA PHE A 294 -6.37 -8.01 0.58
C PHE A 294 -5.40 -7.78 -0.59
N TYR A 295 -5.68 -8.37 -1.75
CA TYR A 295 -4.86 -8.24 -2.96
C TYR A 295 -4.89 -6.84 -3.59
N ARG A 296 -5.88 -6.02 -3.23
CA ARG A 296 -6.11 -4.69 -3.81
C ARG A 296 -5.67 -3.54 -2.88
N LEU A 297 -5.13 -3.88 -1.71
CA LEU A 297 -4.71 -2.87 -0.74
C LEU A 297 -3.36 -2.21 -1.09
N GLY A 298 -2.49 -2.86 -1.89
CA GLY A 298 -1.19 -2.34 -2.29
C GLY A 298 -1.24 -1.02 -3.06
N ILE A 299 -0.09 -0.46 -3.32
CA ILE A 299 0.06 0.72 -4.17
C ILE A 299 0.06 0.33 -5.65
N TRP A 300 -0.37 1.22 -6.53
CA TRP A 300 -0.20 1.06 -7.98
C TRP A 300 -0.23 2.41 -8.70
N ASP A 301 0.53 2.50 -9.81
CA ASP A 301 0.46 3.61 -10.74
C ASP A 301 -0.70 3.45 -11.73
N ASP A 302 -1.47 4.50 -11.96
CA ASP A 302 -2.59 4.50 -12.92
C ASP A 302 -2.12 4.51 -14.38
N GLU A 303 -0.92 5.05 -14.64
CA GLU A 303 -0.36 5.23 -15.97
C GLU A 303 1.12 4.83 -16.01
N PRO A 304 1.45 3.57 -15.69
CA PRO A 304 2.84 3.13 -15.62
C PRO A 304 3.50 3.20 -16.99
N ALA A 305 4.73 3.71 -17.03
CA ALA A 305 5.55 3.76 -18.24
C ALA A 305 5.87 2.36 -18.78
N ASP A 306 6.04 1.38 -17.89
CA ASP A 306 6.22 -0.05 -18.19
C ASP A 306 5.15 -0.87 -17.47
N ARG A 307 4.12 -1.27 -18.21
CA ARG A 307 2.99 -2.06 -17.67
C ARG A 307 3.40 -3.46 -17.21
N LYS A 308 4.40 -4.07 -17.86
CA LYS A 308 4.89 -5.40 -17.49
C LYS A 308 5.66 -5.34 -16.17
N LEU A 309 6.52 -4.35 -16.01
CA LEU A 309 7.21 -4.09 -14.74
C LEU A 309 6.22 -3.82 -13.62
N ALA A 310 5.27 -2.90 -13.81
CA ALA A 310 4.25 -2.55 -12.83
C ALA A 310 3.40 -3.77 -12.39
N MET A 311 3.10 -4.69 -13.32
CA MET A 311 2.44 -5.94 -13.00
C MET A 311 3.28 -6.82 -12.06
N TYR A 312 4.58 -6.97 -12.34
CA TYR A 312 5.48 -7.74 -11.47
C TYR A 312 5.75 -7.07 -10.13
N GLU A 313 5.76 -5.74 -10.07
CA GLU A 313 5.81 -4.99 -8.81
C GLU A 313 4.57 -5.23 -7.95
N GLY A 314 3.38 -5.32 -8.58
CA GLY A 314 2.16 -5.72 -7.88
C GLY A 314 2.22 -7.15 -7.30
N PHE A 315 2.84 -8.11 -8.01
CA PHE A 315 3.06 -9.45 -7.44
C PHE A 315 4.11 -9.45 -6.33
N ASP A 316 5.16 -8.64 -6.48
CA ASP A 316 6.21 -8.50 -5.46
C ASP A 316 5.64 -7.91 -4.15
N ASP A 317 4.76 -6.92 -4.25
CA ASP A 317 4.03 -6.37 -3.10
C ASP A 317 3.18 -7.43 -2.37
N ILE A 318 2.47 -8.28 -3.11
CA ILE A 318 1.70 -9.40 -2.55
C ILE A 318 2.64 -10.38 -1.83
N ILE A 319 3.72 -10.81 -2.48
CA ILE A 319 4.68 -11.77 -1.92
C ILE A 319 5.39 -11.18 -0.70
N THR A 320 5.74 -9.89 -0.75
CA THR A 320 6.35 -9.18 0.37
C THR A 320 5.40 -9.16 1.57
N THR A 321 4.14 -8.80 1.35
CA THR A 321 3.14 -8.75 2.42
C THR A 321 2.85 -10.14 3.02
N VAL A 322 2.74 -11.17 2.18
CA VAL A 322 2.55 -12.55 2.64
C VAL A 322 3.80 -13.06 3.35
N GLY A 323 4.98 -12.84 2.77
CA GLY A 323 6.26 -13.27 3.34
C GLY A 323 6.50 -12.64 4.72
N GLN A 324 6.50 -11.33 4.79
CA GLN A 324 6.78 -10.59 6.02
C GLN A 324 5.62 -10.64 7.02
N GLY A 325 4.40 -10.41 6.54
CA GLY A 325 3.22 -10.31 7.40
C GLY A 325 2.75 -11.65 7.98
N LEU A 326 2.83 -12.74 7.23
CA LEU A 326 2.27 -14.05 7.60
C LEU A 326 3.32 -15.10 7.94
N LEU A 327 4.49 -15.06 7.28
CA LEU A 327 5.58 -16.00 7.48
C LEU A 327 6.79 -15.41 8.24
N GLY A 328 6.86 -14.10 8.41
CA GLY A 328 8.03 -13.45 8.99
C GLY A 328 9.30 -13.68 8.16
N LEU A 329 9.22 -13.73 6.83
CA LEU A 329 10.34 -13.96 5.93
C LEU A 329 10.44 -12.86 4.86
N THR A 330 11.67 -12.45 4.56
CA THR A 330 11.98 -11.43 3.55
C THR A 330 12.09 -12.04 2.15
N LEU A 331 11.01 -12.67 1.65
CA LEU A 331 10.99 -13.38 0.37
C LEU A 331 11.40 -12.51 -0.83
N ASN A 332 11.05 -11.24 -0.79
CA ASN A 332 11.36 -10.26 -1.83
C ASN A 332 12.87 -10.07 -2.09
N CYS A 333 13.72 -10.38 -1.10
CA CYS A 333 15.17 -10.40 -1.31
C CYS A 333 15.62 -11.43 -2.36
N SER A 334 14.82 -12.48 -2.58
CA SER A 334 15.11 -13.55 -3.56
C SER A 334 14.59 -13.24 -4.96
N ARG A 335 14.03 -12.07 -5.23
CA ARG A 335 13.54 -11.66 -6.57
C ARG A 335 14.63 -11.60 -7.62
N CYS A 336 15.83 -11.14 -7.25
CA CYS A 336 16.92 -10.86 -8.20
C CYS A 336 18.07 -11.88 -8.16
N HIS A 337 18.28 -12.54 -7.04
CA HIS A 337 19.32 -13.53 -6.78
C HIS A 337 18.89 -14.41 -5.60
N ASP A 338 19.52 -15.52 -5.37
CA ASP A 338 19.26 -16.34 -4.19
C ASP A 338 19.35 -15.50 -2.91
N HIS A 339 18.50 -15.77 -1.93
CA HIS A 339 18.55 -15.02 -0.68
C HIS A 339 19.95 -15.13 -0.07
N LYS A 340 20.52 -13.98 0.31
CA LYS A 340 21.92 -13.90 0.72
C LYS A 340 22.28 -14.82 1.90
N ILE A 341 21.35 -15.03 2.81
CA ILE A 341 21.57 -15.72 4.08
C ILE A 341 20.56 -16.86 4.30
N ASP A 342 19.27 -16.58 4.11
CA ASP A 342 18.21 -17.59 4.29
C ASP A 342 18.21 -18.61 3.14
N PRO A 343 17.83 -19.87 3.38
CA PRO A 343 17.82 -20.90 2.36
C PRO A 343 16.58 -20.76 1.44
N ILE A 344 16.53 -19.67 0.67
CA ILE A 344 15.44 -19.34 -0.25
C ILE A 344 16.05 -19.01 -1.63
N PRO A 345 16.11 -19.96 -2.54
CA PRO A 345 16.56 -19.73 -3.90
C PRO A 345 15.63 -18.80 -4.69
N THR A 346 16.16 -18.07 -5.65
CA THR A 346 15.39 -17.23 -6.58
C THR A 346 14.27 -18.02 -7.27
N SER A 347 14.52 -19.28 -7.61
CA SER A 347 13.52 -20.17 -8.22
C SER A 347 12.29 -20.37 -7.30
N GLU A 348 12.47 -20.45 -5.98
CA GLU A 348 11.37 -20.58 -5.02
C GLU A 348 10.57 -19.29 -4.86
N TYR A 349 11.21 -18.12 -5.00
CA TYR A 349 10.48 -16.86 -5.09
C TYR A 349 9.50 -16.87 -6.27
N TYR A 350 9.97 -17.25 -7.47
CA TYR A 350 9.11 -17.32 -8.65
C TYR A 350 8.12 -18.48 -8.61
N ALA A 351 8.44 -19.58 -7.96
CA ALA A 351 7.48 -20.66 -7.68
C ALA A 351 6.36 -20.20 -6.73
N THR A 352 6.69 -19.35 -5.74
CA THR A 352 5.70 -18.68 -4.89
C THR A 352 4.88 -17.65 -5.69
N LEU A 353 5.51 -16.86 -6.54
CA LEU A 353 4.83 -15.93 -7.44
C LEU A 353 3.82 -16.66 -8.35
N ALA A 354 4.14 -17.87 -8.79
CA ALA A 354 3.28 -18.66 -9.67
C ALA A 354 1.89 -18.97 -9.09
N PHE A 355 1.72 -18.94 -7.76
CA PHE A 355 0.39 -19.04 -7.13
C PHE A 355 -0.51 -17.84 -7.41
N PHE A 356 0.08 -16.66 -7.63
CA PHE A 356 -0.61 -15.38 -7.82
C PHE A 356 -0.60 -14.90 -9.27
N ARG A 357 0.09 -15.61 -10.17
CA ARG A 357 0.35 -15.19 -11.55
C ARG A 357 -0.90 -14.97 -12.39
N ASN A 358 -2.02 -15.57 -11.99
CA ASN A 358 -3.30 -15.48 -12.69
C ASN A 358 -4.18 -14.29 -12.25
N LEU A 359 -3.73 -13.52 -11.28
CA LEU A 359 -4.49 -12.35 -10.79
C LEU A 359 -4.55 -11.27 -11.88
N THR A 360 -5.73 -10.67 -12.04
CA THR A 360 -5.88 -9.47 -12.87
C THR A 360 -5.09 -8.31 -12.25
N PRO A 361 -4.52 -7.43 -13.08
CA PRO A 361 -3.77 -6.26 -12.59
C PRO A 361 -4.60 -5.37 -11.67
N ASN A 362 -3.93 -4.53 -10.87
CA ASN A 362 -4.56 -3.45 -10.15
C ASN A 362 -5.14 -2.41 -11.13
N GLY A 363 -6.09 -1.59 -10.69
CA GLY A 363 -6.74 -0.57 -11.50
C GLY A 363 -8.18 -0.32 -11.05
N TYR A 364 -8.98 0.19 -11.96
CA TYR A 364 -10.39 0.52 -11.74
C TYR A 364 -11.31 -0.31 -12.63
N GLY A 365 -12.59 -0.38 -12.25
CA GLY A 365 -13.62 -1.00 -13.06
C GLY A 365 -14.03 -2.41 -12.65
N PRO A 366 -14.72 -3.16 -13.52
CA PRO A 366 -15.42 -4.39 -13.16
C PRO A 366 -14.54 -5.54 -12.67
N HIS A 367 -13.24 -5.53 -12.99
CA HIS A 367 -12.30 -6.56 -12.52
C HIS A 367 -11.83 -6.33 -11.09
N VAL A 368 -12.03 -5.12 -10.55
CA VAL A 368 -11.70 -4.74 -9.17
C VAL A 368 -12.96 -4.50 -8.35
N GLU A 369 -13.89 -3.66 -8.86
CA GLU A 369 -15.20 -3.42 -8.26
C GLU A 369 -16.19 -4.50 -8.70
N ARG A 370 -16.38 -5.50 -7.87
CA ARG A 370 -17.22 -6.66 -8.20
C ARG A 370 -18.51 -6.69 -7.40
N PRO A 371 -19.61 -7.17 -7.99
CA PRO A 371 -20.83 -7.43 -7.24
C PRO A 371 -20.57 -8.52 -6.19
N LEU A 372 -21.04 -8.31 -4.97
CA LEU A 372 -20.94 -9.28 -3.88
C LEU A 372 -22.01 -10.37 -4.00
N VAL A 373 -21.89 -11.15 -5.06
CA VAL A 373 -22.79 -12.25 -5.43
C VAL A 373 -22.19 -13.55 -4.90
N ALA A 374 -22.70 -14.04 -3.79
CA ALA A 374 -22.12 -15.16 -3.06
C ALA A 374 -22.87 -16.50 -3.33
N SER A 375 -24.18 -16.51 -3.16
CA SER A 375 -25.00 -17.70 -3.29
C SER A 375 -25.43 -18.00 -4.74
N ASP A 376 -25.91 -19.21 -5.01
CA ASP A 376 -26.50 -19.54 -6.31
C ASP A 376 -27.78 -18.73 -6.58
N SER A 377 -28.55 -18.37 -5.54
CA SER A 377 -29.69 -17.45 -5.63
C SER A 377 -29.23 -16.04 -6.04
N ASP A 378 -28.20 -15.49 -5.36
CA ASP A 378 -27.65 -14.17 -5.71
C ASP A 378 -27.18 -14.15 -7.18
N ARG A 379 -26.53 -15.25 -7.65
CA ARG A 379 -26.10 -15.39 -9.04
C ARG A 379 -27.25 -15.37 -10.04
N ALA A 380 -28.34 -16.07 -9.72
CA ALA A 380 -29.54 -16.10 -10.57
C ALA A 380 -30.22 -14.71 -10.62
N GLU A 381 -30.37 -14.04 -9.48
CA GLU A 381 -30.92 -12.69 -9.37
C GLU A 381 -30.06 -11.66 -10.09
N PHE A 382 -28.75 -11.72 -9.93
CA PHE A 382 -27.80 -10.86 -10.64
C PHE A 382 -27.91 -11.04 -12.15
N ALA A 383 -27.90 -12.29 -12.64
CA ALA A 383 -28.01 -12.60 -14.06
C ALA A 383 -29.36 -12.13 -14.66
N ALA A 384 -30.42 -12.25 -13.89
CA ALA A 384 -31.75 -11.75 -14.32
C ALA A 384 -31.80 -10.22 -14.40
N ALA A 385 -31.20 -9.54 -13.41
CA ALA A 385 -31.11 -8.07 -13.41
C ALA A 385 -30.23 -7.55 -14.54
N GLU A 386 -29.07 -8.21 -14.78
CA GLU A 386 -28.16 -7.88 -15.89
C GLU A 386 -28.86 -8.08 -17.25
N ALA A 387 -29.56 -9.20 -17.44
CA ALA A 387 -30.30 -9.47 -18.65
C ALA A 387 -31.37 -8.40 -18.90
N LYS A 388 -32.10 -7.99 -17.87
CA LYS A 388 -33.13 -6.92 -17.97
C LYS A 388 -32.52 -5.57 -18.37
N ILE A 389 -31.39 -5.17 -17.74
CA ILE A 389 -30.69 -3.92 -18.07
C ILE A 389 -30.21 -3.96 -19.53
N ARG A 390 -29.67 -5.10 -19.97
CA ARG A 390 -29.24 -5.30 -21.36
C ARG A 390 -30.38 -5.19 -22.33
N GLU A 391 -31.51 -5.89 -22.08
CA GLU A 391 -32.73 -5.84 -22.91
C GLU A 391 -33.26 -4.41 -23.01
N GLU A 392 -33.36 -3.70 -21.89
CA GLU A 392 -33.76 -2.28 -21.90
C GLU A 392 -32.79 -1.42 -22.73
N GLY A 393 -31.46 -1.68 -22.58
CA GLY A 393 -30.43 -0.99 -23.35
C GLY A 393 -30.53 -1.24 -24.84
N ASP A 394 -30.76 -2.48 -25.26
CA ASP A 394 -30.92 -2.87 -26.66
C ASP A 394 -32.15 -2.20 -27.28
N LEU A 395 -33.28 -2.14 -26.55
CA LEU A 395 -34.48 -1.42 -26.97
C LEU A 395 -34.22 0.09 -27.11
N LEU A 396 -33.54 0.70 -26.16
CA LEU A 396 -33.19 2.13 -26.22
C LEU A 396 -32.22 2.41 -27.38
N GLN A 397 -31.25 1.54 -27.62
CA GLN A 397 -30.31 1.67 -28.73
C GLN A 397 -31.02 1.54 -30.08
N ALA A 398 -31.95 0.60 -30.22
CA ALA A 398 -32.76 0.46 -31.43
C ALA A 398 -33.61 1.73 -31.71
N ARG A 399 -34.29 2.26 -30.67
CA ARG A 399 -35.04 3.51 -30.78
C ARG A 399 -34.12 4.71 -31.10
N LEU A 400 -32.95 4.78 -30.51
CA LEU A 400 -31.98 5.84 -30.81
C LEU A 400 -31.56 5.78 -32.28
N THR A 401 -31.27 4.59 -32.79
CA THR A 401 -30.87 4.36 -34.19
C THR A 401 -32.00 4.75 -35.17
N GLU A 402 -33.26 4.44 -34.84
CA GLU A 402 -34.41 4.84 -35.66
C GLU A 402 -34.54 6.36 -35.74
N VAL A 403 -34.55 7.05 -34.62
CA VAL A 403 -34.65 8.52 -34.55
C VAL A 403 -33.43 9.18 -35.21
N GLU A 404 -32.24 8.63 -35.01
CA GLU A 404 -31.02 9.11 -35.65
C GLU A 404 -31.07 8.98 -37.17
N ASN A 405 -31.56 7.86 -37.70
CA ASN A 405 -31.69 7.66 -39.14
C ASN A 405 -32.67 8.68 -39.77
N ASP A 406 -33.76 9.02 -39.09
CA ASP A 406 -34.68 10.04 -39.53
C ASP A 406 -34.09 11.44 -39.51
N LEU A 407 -33.32 11.74 -38.47
CA LEU A 407 -32.60 13.02 -38.36
C LEU A 407 -31.47 13.13 -39.39
N ARG A 408 -30.78 12.03 -39.73
CA ARG A 408 -29.79 11.96 -40.82
C ARG A 408 -30.41 12.22 -42.19
N LYS A 409 -31.62 11.73 -42.45
CA LYS A 409 -32.37 12.07 -43.70
C LYS A 409 -32.65 13.56 -43.74
N SER A 410 -33.25 14.12 -42.70
CA SER A 410 -33.52 15.58 -42.61
C SER A 410 -32.27 16.43 -42.73
N PHE A 411 -31.17 15.94 -42.22
CA PHE A 411 -29.87 16.58 -42.34
C PHE A 411 -29.31 16.51 -43.75
N ALA A 412 -29.43 15.37 -44.43
CA ALA A 412 -29.05 15.22 -45.84
C ALA A 412 -29.87 16.18 -46.72
N ASP A 413 -31.20 16.31 -46.47
CA ASP A 413 -32.06 17.26 -47.19
C ASP A 413 -31.64 18.72 -46.96
N LEU A 414 -31.27 19.09 -45.73
CA LEU A 414 -30.75 20.41 -45.38
C LEU A 414 -29.42 20.73 -46.08
N THR A 415 -28.58 19.72 -46.26
CA THR A 415 -27.26 19.89 -46.89
C THR A 415 -27.30 19.78 -48.42
N SER A 416 -28.23 19.01 -48.97
CA SER A 416 -28.45 18.88 -50.43
C SER A 416 -29.13 20.13 -51.07
N SER A 417 -29.85 20.93 -50.27
CA SER A 417 -30.47 22.18 -50.73
C SER A 417 -29.44 23.33 -50.93
N GLN A 418 -28.22 23.19 -50.56
CA GLN A 418 -27.10 24.05 -50.97
C GLN A 418 -26.58 23.53 -52.31
N ALA A 419 -27.29 23.80 -53.37
CA ALA A 419 -26.90 23.45 -54.72
C ALA A 419 -25.45 23.91 -55.01
N SER A 420 -24.64 22.97 -55.54
CA SER A 420 -23.29 23.20 -55.99
C SER A 420 -23.20 24.31 -57.02
N THR A 421 -22.82 25.52 -56.64
CA THR A 421 -22.24 26.46 -57.61
C THR A 421 -20.87 25.91 -58.01
N ARG A 422 -20.65 25.66 -59.30
CA ARG A 422 -19.40 25.21 -59.84
C ARG A 422 -18.46 26.43 -59.91
N ASP A 423 -17.62 26.60 -58.88
CA ASP A 423 -16.75 27.76 -58.75
C ASP A 423 -15.46 27.60 -59.54
N LEU A 424 -14.98 26.37 -59.77
CA LEU A 424 -13.81 26.02 -60.54
C LEU A 424 -14.19 25.14 -61.75
N ASP A 425 -13.50 25.34 -62.83
CA ASP A 425 -13.68 24.59 -64.06
C ASP A 425 -12.35 24.27 -64.74
N ASP A 426 -12.28 23.23 -65.57
CA ASP A 426 -11.08 22.83 -66.29
C ASP A 426 -9.85 22.64 -65.39
N LEU A 427 -10.05 21.97 -64.25
CA LEU A 427 -9.00 21.77 -63.29
C LEU A 427 -8.05 20.63 -63.74
N GLU A 428 -6.80 20.92 -63.89
CA GLU A 428 -5.69 20.01 -64.10
C GLU A 428 -4.77 20.03 -62.89
N TYR A 429 -4.11 18.89 -62.60
CA TYR A 429 -3.08 18.80 -61.59
C TYR A 429 -1.78 18.22 -62.16
N ARG A 430 -0.64 18.64 -61.55
CA ARG A 430 0.70 18.09 -61.77
C ARG A 430 1.25 17.66 -60.45
N PHE A 431 1.62 16.41 -60.32
CA PHE A 431 2.19 15.85 -59.10
C PHE A 431 3.69 15.70 -59.24
N TYR A 432 4.44 16.08 -58.20
CA TYR A 432 5.89 16.04 -58.14
C TYR A 432 6.36 15.23 -56.93
N ARG A 433 7.26 14.30 -57.12
CA ARG A 433 7.83 13.50 -56.07
C ARG A 433 9.24 14.03 -55.79
N ASP A 434 9.36 14.92 -54.83
CA ASP A 434 10.63 15.45 -54.38
C ASP A 434 10.50 16.01 -52.95
N THR A 435 11.65 16.34 -52.34
CA THR A 435 11.68 16.95 -50.99
C THR A 435 11.89 18.45 -51.15
N PHE A 436 10.95 19.22 -50.62
CA PHE A 436 10.98 20.66 -50.69
C PHE A 436 11.03 21.26 -49.28
N GLU A 437 11.80 22.33 -49.07
CA GLU A 437 11.82 23.13 -47.86
C GLU A 437 11.20 24.54 -48.07
N SER A 438 10.99 24.89 -49.32
CA SER A 438 10.29 26.08 -49.79
C SER A 438 9.66 25.80 -51.15
N LEU A 439 8.73 26.65 -51.58
CA LEU A 439 8.06 26.53 -52.89
C LEU A 439 9.07 26.59 -54.01
N PRO A 440 9.26 25.48 -54.76
CA PRO A 440 10.17 25.48 -55.90
C PRO A 440 9.54 26.20 -57.08
N ASP A 441 10.36 26.45 -58.11
CA ASP A 441 9.88 26.84 -59.44
C ASP A 441 9.41 25.54 -60.16
N PHE A 442 8.13 25.16 -59.90
CA PHE A 442 7.56 23.93 -60.44
C PHE A 442 7.62 23.87 -61.99
N ASP A 443 7.68 25.01 -62.69
CA ASP A 443 7.73 25.03 -64.18
C ASP A 443 9.09 24.57 -64.71
N LYS A 444 10.13 24.52 -63.84
CA LYS A 444 11.46 23.97 -64.20
C LYS A 444 11.60 22.51 -63.83
N LEU A 445 10.59 21.96 -63.12
CA LEU A 445 10.61 20.54 -62.65
C LEU A 445 9.77 19.69 -63.60
N LYS A 446 10.12 18.43 -63.69
CA LYS A 446 9.36 17.45 -64.48
C LYS A 446 8.33 16.77 -63.56
N PRO A 447 7.00 16.89 -63.81
CA PRO A 447 6.00 16.21 -63.03
C PRO A 447 6.09 14.67 -63.21
N GLU A 448 5.82 13.92 -62.13
CA GLU A 448 5.69 12.46 -62.17
C GLU A 448 4.32 12.07 -62.82
N THR A 449 3.26 12.81 -62.46
CA THR A 449 1.92 12.55 -62.96
C THR A 449 1.25 13.86 -63.35
N VAL A 450 0.50 13.84 -64.47
CA VAL A 450 -0.39 14.94 -64.88
C VAL A 450 -1.77 14.33 -65.14
N GLY A 451 -2.79 15.00 -64.64
CA GLY A 451 -4.19 14.53 -64.82
C GLY A 451 -5.20 15.62 -64.70
N GLU A 452 -6.43 15.35 -65.10
CA GLU A 452 -7.57 16.23 -64.95
C GLU A 452 -8.35 15.88 -63.65
N LEU A 453 -8.98 16.86 -63.02
CA LEU A 453 -9.84 16.69 -61.89
C LEU A 453 -11.30 16.67 -62.34
N GLU A 454 -11.98 15.52 -62.16
CA GLU A 454 -13.41 15.42 -62.43
C GLU A 454 -14.25 16.26 -61.44
N SER A 455 -13.69 16.54 -60.30
CA SER A 455 -14.31 17.39 -59.27
C SER A 455 -14.07 18.87 -59.56
N SER A 456 -15.02 19.74 -59.24
CA SER A 456 -14.83 21.20 -59.31
C SER A 456 -14.11 21.78 -58.06
N LEU A 457 -13.26 20.98 -57.41
CA LEU A 457 -12.49 21.33 -56.21
C LEU A 457 -11.05 20.81 -56.31
N ILE A 458 -10.11 21.54 -55.79
CA ILE A 458 -8.71 21.15 -55.66
C ILE A 458 -8.58 20.06 -54.65
N ASP A 459 -7.89 18.94 -54.92
CA ASP A 459 -7.79 17.79 -54.02
C ASP A 459 -6.35 17.27 -53.91
N ILE A 460 -5.72 17.40 -52.68
CA ILE A 460 -4.41 16.87 -52.37
C ILE A 460 -4.40 15.37 -52.00
N LYS A 461 -5.57 14.74 -51.84
CA LYS A 461 -5.70 13.28 -51.60
C LYS A 461 -5.23 12.45 -52.78
N LEU A 462 -5.04 13.05 -53.93
CA LEU A 462 -4.42 12.44 -55.12
C LEU A 462 -2.94 12.10 -54.94
N ALA A 463 -2.29 12.59 -53.86
CA ALA A 463 -0.94 12.25 -53.53
C ALA A 463 -0.76 10.75 -53.37
N THR A 464 0.21 10.15 -54.08
CA THR A 464 0.56 8.72 -54.01
C THR A 464 1.43 8.36 -52.81
N ARG A 465 1.79 9.36 -52.00
CA ARG A 465 2.64 9.17 -50.80
C ARG A 465 2.22 10.13 -49.66
N PRO A 466 2.52 9.82 -48.41
CA PRO A 466 2.13 10.67 -47.29
C PRO A 466 2.93 11.98 -47.19
N ASP A 467 4.26 11.94 -47.52
CA ASP A 467 5.21 13.02 -47.30
C ASP A 467 6.07 13.28 -48.51
N HIS A 468 6.77 14.42 -48.59
CA HIS A 468 7.76 14.80 -49.58
C HIS A 468 7.21 14.80 -51.00
N PHE A 469 6.23 15.66 -51.27
CA PHE A 469 5.64 15.82 -52.59
C PHE A 469 5.20 17.26 -52.85
N GLY A 470 4.95 17.58 -54.11
CA GLY A 470 4.37 18.84 -54.52
C GLY A 470 3.21 18.67 -55.52
N PHE A 471 2.33 19.63 -55.53
CA PHE A 471 1.25 19.77 -56.52
C PHE A 471 1.25 21.17 -57.17
N VAL A 472 0.93 21.18 -58.43
CA VAL A 472 0.46 22.38 -59.15
C VAL A 472 -0.92 22.11 -59.69
N PHE A 473 -1.92 22.90 -59.25
CA PHE A 473 -3.27 22.88 -59.80
C PHE A 473 -3.46 24.09 -60.68
N VAL A 474 -4.01 23.89 -61.86
CA VAL A 474 -4.34 24.98 -62.81
C VAL A 474 -5.77 24.79 -63.33
N GLY A 475 -6.51 25.87 -63.54
CA GLY A 475 -7.87 25.83 -64.03
C GLY A 475 -8.48 27.21 -64.19
N SER A 476 -9.77 27.28 -64.21
CA SER A 476 -10.54 28.52 -64.35
C SER A 476 -11.39 28.76 -63.11
N LEU A 477 -11.24 29.91 -62.49
CA LEU A 477 -12.17 30.40 -61.46
C LEU A 477 -13.35 31.06 -62.13
N ILE A 478 -14.58 30.63 -61.82
CA ILE A 478 -15.82 31.18 -62.35
C ILE A 478 -16.32 32.31 -61.46
N VAL A 479 -16.10 33.52 -61.86
CA VAL A 479 -16.47 34.75 -61.16
C VAL A 479 -17.90 35.15 -61.53
N PRO A 480 -18.88 35.17 -60.57
CA PRO A 480 -20.32 35.34 -60.87
C PRO A 480 -20.72 36.80 -61.17
N ALA A 481 -19.97 37.78 -60.73
CA ALA A 481 -20.29 39.23 -60.93
C ALA A 481 -19.01 40.08 -60.75
N ASP A 482 -19.01 41.26 -61.33
CA ASP A 482 -17.94 42.23 -61.11
C ASP A 482 -17.87 42.64 -59.61
N GLY A 483 -16.64 42.68 -59.01
CA GLY A 483 -16.48 43.17 -57.66
C GLY A 483 -15.20 42.73 -56.96
N GLU A 484 -15.10 43.13 -55.68
CA GLU A 484 -13.99 42.72 -54.83
C GLU A 484 -14.23 41.31 -54.24
N TYR A 485 -13.25 40.42 -54.38
CA TYR A 485 -13.25 39.09 -53.88
C TYR A 485 -12.13 38.90 -52.86
N GLU A 486 -12.42 38.29 -51.69
CA GLU A 486 -11.42 37.95 -50.69
C GLU A 486 -11.10 36.46 -50.79
N PHE A 487 -9.81 36.16 -50.82
CA PHE A 487 -9.27 34.80 -50.81
C PHE A 487 -8.56 34.51 -49.50
N VAL A 488 -8.72 33.29 -48.97
CA VAL A 488 -8.12 32.82 -47.72
C VAL A 488 -7.39 31.51 -48.02
N LEU A 489 -6.05 31.53 -47.82
CA LEU A 489 -5.20 30.36 -48.05
C LEU A 489 -4.54 29.94 -46.76
N ASP A 490 -4.66 28.68 -46.40
CA ASP A 490 -3.99 28.04 -45.24
C ASP A 490 -3.45 26.68 -45.68
N SER A 491 -2.27 26.31 -45.24
CA SER A 491 -1.64 25.06 -45.67
C SER A 491 -0.68 24.50 -44.66
N ASP A 492 -0.39 23.24 -44.78
CA ASP A 492 0.67 22.47 -44.17
C ASP A 492 1.33 21.66 -45.31
N ASP A 493 2.51 21.99 -45.85
CA ASP A 493 3.41 23.14 -45.66
C ASP A 493 3.14 24.29 -46.65
N GLY A 494 4.13 24.65 -47.48
CA GLY A 494 4.09 25.86 -48.32
C GLY A 494 3.07 25.82 -49.43
N SER A 495 2.39 26.95 -49.67
CA SER A 495 1.41 27.13 -50.77
C SER A 495 1.45 28.54 -51.36
N ARG A 496 0.98 28.64 -52.63
CA ARG A 496 0.88 29.89 -53.36
C ARG A 496 -0.40 29.87 -54.24
N LEU A 497 -1.12 30.97 -54.18
CA LEU A 497 -2.24 31.26 -55.03
C LEU A 497 -1.89 32.34 -56.05
N SER A 498 -2.16 32.07 -57.34
CA SER A 498 -2.07 33.03 -58.41
C SER A 498 -3.39 33.10 -59.17
N ILE A 499 -3.82 34.31 -59.58
CA ILE A 499 -5.01 34.55 -60.38
C ILE A 499 -4.59 35.49 -61.54
N ASP A 500 -5.07 35.20 -62.73
CA ASP A 500 -4.71 35.91 -63.98
C ASP A 500 -3.18 36.01 -64.22
N GLY A 501 -2.41 35.01 -63.73
CA GLY A 501 -0.97 34.95 -63.85
C GLY A 501 -0.20 35.78 -62.81
N GLU A 502 -0.89 36.50 -61.91
CA GLU A 502 -0.24 37.27 -60.85
C GLU A 502 -0.35 36.57 -59.51
N GLU A 503 0.75 36.56 -58.73
CA GLU A 503 0.78 36.01 -57.38
C GLU A 503 -0.11 36.87 -56.48
N LEU A 504 -1.12 36.24 -55.86
CA LEU A 504 -2.06 36.91 -54.93
C LEU A 504 -1.75 36.63 -53.48
N ILE A 505 -1.44 35.38 -53.14
CA ILE A 505 -1.07 34.93 -51.80
C ILE A 505 0.12 33.98 -51.91
N ARG A 506 1.15 34.19 -51.04
CA ARG A 506 2.24 33.26 -50.80
C ARG A 506 2.29 32.94 -49.35
N TYR A 507 2.28 31.64 -49.01
CA TYR A 507 2.49 31.11 -47.69
C TYR A 507 3.52 30.01 -47.80
N ASP A 508 4.81 30.38 -47.72
CA ASP A 508 5.95 29.54 -48.04
C ASP A 508 6.70 29.05 -46.79
N GLY A 509 7.44 27.97 -46.91
CA GLY A 509 8.25 27.36 -45.85
C GLY A 509 7.56 26.14 -45.18
N ILE A 510 8.24 25.60 -44.17
CA ILE A 510 7.75 24.44 -43.36
C ILE A 510 6.91 24.99 -42.22
N HIS A 511 5.63 24.70 -42.18
CA HIS A 511 4.66 25.14 -41.16
C HIS A 511 3.39 24.32 -41.19
N GLY A 512 2.64 24.27 -40.08
CA GLY A 512 1.32 23.67 -40.00
C GLY A 512 0.18 24.62 -40.36
N VAL A 513 -1.02 24.07 -40.53
CA VAL A 513 -2.26 24.83 -40.71
C VAL A 513 -2.62 25.63 -39.46
N GLY A 514 -3.47 26.66 -39.61
CA GLY A 514 -4.02 27.45 -38.47
C GLY A 514 -3.57 28.94 -38.49
N SER A 515 -2.84 29.38 -39.54
CA SER A 515 -2.41 30.78 -39.70
C SER A 515 -2.73 31.33 -41.09
N PRO A 516 -4.03 31.36 -41.49
CA PRO A 516 -4.44 31.65 -42.86
C PRO A 516 -4.01 33.02 -43.34
N LYS A 517 -3.51 33.08 -44.56
CA LYS A 517 -3.17 34.30 -45.30
C LYS A 517 -4.37 34.79 -46.07
N ARG A 518 -4.61 36.08 -46.16
CA ARG A 518 -5.74 36.69 -46.81
C ARG A 518 -5.29 37.75 -47.80
N ALA A 519 -5.99 37.77 -48.97
CA ALA A 519 -5.80 38.86 -49.94
C ALA A 519 -7.11 39.20 -50.62
N LYS A 520 -7.27 40.40 -51.11
CA LYS A 520 -8.40 40.88 -51.88
C LYS A 520 -8.00 41.20 -53.28
N ARG A 521 -8.89 40.96 -54.26
CA ARG A 521 -8.69 41.29 -55.66
C ARG A 521 -10.00 41.70 -56.29
N GLN A 522 -9.93 42.74 -57.17
CA GLN A 522 -11.03 43.09 -58.05
C GLN A 522 -11.03 42.17 -59.24
N LEU A 523 -12.16 41.47 -59.47
CA LEU A 523 -12.34 40.57 -60.58
C LEU A 523 -13.60 40.94 -61.37
N THR A 524 -13.57 40.74 -62.67
CA THR A 524 -14.72 40.93 -63.55
C THR A 524 -15.57 39.63 -63.66
N GLN A 525 -16.79 39.74 -63.98
CA GLN A 525 -17.63 38.55 -64.26
C GLN A 525 -17.00 37.74 -65.40
N GLY A 526 -16.82 36.40 -65.16
CA GLY A 526 -16.27 35.52 -66.20
C GLY A 526 -15.29 34.49 -65.69
N ARG A 527 -14.46 33.98 -66.61
CA ARG A 527 -13.42 32.95 -66.32
C ARG A 527 -12.10 33.62 -66.08
N HIS A 528 -11.50 33.36 -64.93
CA HIS A 528 -10.18 33.82 -64.56
C HIS A 528 -9.24 32.64 -64.36
N PRO A 529 -8.05 32.61 -65.05
CA PRO A 529 -7.06 31.58 -64.80
C PRO A 529 -6.62 31.59 -63.36
N ILE A 530 -6.73 30.43 -62.69
CA ILE A 530 -6.28 30.20 -61.32
C ILE A 530 -5.17 29.15 -61.30
N ARG A 531 -4.12 29.39 -60.51
CA ARG A 531 -3.07 28.42 -60.22
C ARG A 531 -2.82 28.37 -58.75
N VAL A 532 -2.74 27.12 -58.19
CA VAL A 532 -2.36 26.85 -56.81
C VAL A 532 -1.16 25.90 -56.80
N ASP A 533 -0.04 26.37 -56.26
CA ASP A 533 1.15 25.58 -55.99
C ASP A 533 1.14 25.19 -54.53
N TYR A 534 1.54 23.91 -54.25
CA TYR A 534 1.58 23.36 -52.93
C TYR A 534 2.72 22.38 -52.79
N PHE A 535 3.43 22.35 -51.64
CA PHE A 535 4.28 21.22 -51.28
C PHE A 535 4.06 20.75 -49.86
N GLN A 536 4.37 19.48 -49.66
CA GLN A 536 4.30 18.76 -48.39
C GLN A 536 5.67 18.22 -48.02
N GLY A 537 6.13 18.55 -46.79
CA GLY A 537 7.33 18.01 -46.17
C GLY A 537 7.05 16.74 -45.37
N LYS A 538 7.01 16.80 -44.05
CA LYS A 538 6.75 15.68 -43.14
C LYS A 538 5.62 15.98 -42.17
N PHE A 539 4.99 14.90 -41.63
CA PHE A 539 3.95 14.89 -40.61
C PHE A 539 2.56 15.27 -41.14
N GLY A 540 1.91 16.30 -40.57
CA GLY A 540 0.60 16.76 -40.97
C GLY A 540 0.56 17.20 -42.44
N LYS A 541 -0.62 17.16 -43.11
CA LYS A 541 -0.82 17.70 -44.44
C LYS A 541 -2.16 18.37 -44.53
N GLY A 542 -2.23 19.51 -45.23
CA GLY A 542 -3.45 20.27 -45.41
C GLY A 542 -3.32 21.37 -46.45
N LEU A 543 -4.35 21.59 -47.24
CA LEU A 543 -4.48 22.72 -48.17
C LEU A 543 -5.90 23.23 -48.13
N HIS A 544 -6.12 24.42 -47.63
CA HIS A 544 -7.41 25.08 -47.50
C HIS A 544 -7.42 26.38 -48.25
N LEU A 545 -8.16 26.42 -49.36
CA LEU A 545 -8.38 27.60 -50.11
C LEU A 545 -9.87 27.96 -50.14
N GLN A 546 -10.20 29.13 -49.64
CA GLN A 546 -11.57 29.63 -49.58
C GLN A 546 -11.69 30.99 -50.24
N TRP A 547 -12.88 31.34 -50.72
CA TRP A 547 -13.12 32.67 -51.28
C TRP A 547 -14.53 33.18 -50.92
N SER A 548 -14.67 34.51 -50.97
CA SER A 548 -15.95 35.20 -50.80
C SER A 548 -16.02 36.41 -51.73
N GLY A 549 -17.23 36.84 -52.07
CA GLY A 549 -17.41 37.98 -52.98
C GLY A 549 -18.84 38.49 -53.00
N PRO A 550 -19.18 39.34 -53.97
CA PRO A 550 -20.53 39.89 -54.12
C PRO A 550 -21.58 38.77 -54.18
N GLY A 551 -22.53 38.78 -53.26
CA GLY A 551 -23.69 37.88 -53.25
C GLY A 551 -23.44 36.54 -52.56
N PHE A 552 -22.22 36.23 -52.05
CA PHE A 552 -21.97 34.99 -51.34
C PHE A 552 -20.94 35.13 -50.20
N LYS A 553 -21.10 34.32 -49.16
CA LYS A 553 -20.16 34.22 -48.04
C LYS A 553 -19.00 33.29 -48.37
N LEU A 554 -18.01 33.26 -47.50
CA LEU A 554 -16.82 32.44 -47.63
C LEU A 554 -17.19 30.97 -47.88
N ARG A 555 -16.66 30.39 -48.96
CA ARG A 555 -16.83 28.99 -49.39
C ARG A 555 -15.56 28.39 -49.94
N SER A 556 -15.39 27.06 -49.87
CA SER A 556 -14.13 26.36 -50.21
C SER A 556 -13.98 26.14 -51.71
N LEU A 557 -12.74 26.23 -52.14
CA LEU A 557 -12.23 25.81 -53.45
C LEU A 557 -11.39 24.53 -53.36
N THR A 558 -11.16 24.01 -52.16
CA THR A 558 -10.44 22.77 -51.92
C THR A 558 -11.36 21.69 -51.35
N SER A 559 -11.03 20.41 -51.66
CA SER A 559 -11.72 19.23 -51.09
C SER A 559 -11.23 18.86 -49.68
N ASP A 560 -10.14 19.47 -49.21
CA ASP A 560 -9.51 19.23 -47.90
C ASP A 560 -10.04 20.10 -46.77
N GLU A 561 -10.92 21.04 -47.03
CA GLU A 561 -11.89 21.16 -45.95
C GLU A 561 -12.41 19.73 -45.73
N PRO A 562 -12.41 19.22 -44.45
CA PRO A 562 -13.16 18.00 -44.20
C PRO A 562 -14.48 18.29 -44.88
N SER A 563 -14.71 17.58 -45.99
CA SER A 563 -15.98 17.73 -46.66
C SER A 563 -16.92 17.62 -45.51
N ARG A 564 -17.54 18.71 -45.12
CA ARG A 564 -18.68 18.65 -44.31
C ARG A 564 -19.74 18.02 -45.21
N LYS A 565 -19.57 16.74 -45.43
CA LYS A 565 -20.64 15.82 -45.01
C LYS A 565 -20.71 16.16 -43.55
N ALA A 566 -21.45 17.25 -43.26
CA ALA A 566 -21.50 17.87 -41.97
C ALA A 566 -21.64 16.70 -41.06
N ASP A 567 -20.56 16.39 -40.25
CA ASP A 567 -20.55 15.13 -39.55
C ASP A 567 -21.81 15.21 -38.72
N PHE A 568 -22.78 14.40 -39.03
CA PHE A 568 -24.06 14.42 -38.33
C PHE A 568 -23.81 14.43 -36.81
N ASN A 569 -22.80 13.75 -36.39
CA ASN A 569 -22.41 13.66 -34.95
C ASN A 569 -21.86 14.98 -34.40
N GLU A 570 -21.16 15.80 -35.20
CA GLU A 570 -20.77 17.15 -34.79
C GLU A 570 -21.94 18.12 -34.94
N PHE A 571 -22.69 18.00 -36.02
CA PHE A 571 -23.83 18.87 -36.28
C PHE A 571 -24.89 18.76 -35.18
N ILE A 572 -25.24 17.55 -34.78
CA ILE A 572 -26.28 17.31 -33.77
C ILE A 572 -25.90 17.81 -32.35
N LYS A 573 -24.60 18.01 -32.08
CA LYS A 573 -24.10 18.63 -30.87
C LYS A 573 -24.02 20.15 -30.94
N SER A 574 -24.10 20.72 -32.13
CA SER A 574 -23.98 22.16 -32.36
C SER A 574 -25.33 22.89 -32.20
N PRO A 575 -25.33 24.21 -31.97
CA PRO A 575 -26.56 25.02 -31.98
C PRO A 575 -27.33 24.94 -33.33
N ALA A 576 -26.65 24.56 -34.40
CA ALA A 576 -27.28 24.41 -35.72
C ALA A 576 -28.25 23.22 -35.79
N ALA A 577 -28.19 22.27 -34.86
CA ALA A 577 -29.11 21.14 -34.74
C ALA A 577 -30.57 21.59 -34.58
N GLU A 578 -30.79 22.79 -34.01
CA GLU A 578 -32.15 23.37 -33.87
C GLU A 578 -32.85 23.65 -35.24
N ARG A 579 -32.14 23.48 -36.35
CA ARG A 579 -32.70 23.54 -37.71
C ARG A 579 -33.36 22.21 -38.15
N LEU A 580 -33.12 21.13 -37.45
CA LEU A 580 -33.80 19.85 -37.63
C LEU A 580 -35.18 19.91 -37.01
N ASP A 581 -35.99 18.90 -37.28
CA ASP A 581 -37.32 18.75 -36.67
C ASP A 581 -37.20 18.81 -35.13
N PRO A 582 -37.78 19.82 -34.47
CA PRO A 582 -37.63 20.03 -33.05
C PRO A 582 -38.17 18.87 -32.20
N ALA A 583 -39.23 18.21 -32.67
CA ALA A 583 -39.83 17.08 -31.95
C ALA A 583 -38.90 15.85 -31.99
N LYS A 584 -38.33 15.55 -33.16
CA LYS A 584 -37.37 14.45 -33.33
C LYS A 584 -36.04 14.71 -32.62
N LEU A 585 -35.56 15.95 -32.63
CA LEU A 585 -34.36 16.34 -31.90
C LEU A 585 -34.57 16.18 -30.40
N ALA A 586 -35.70 16.62 -29.85
CA ALA A 586 -36.05 16.41 -28.45
C ALA A 586 -36.15 14.92 -28.11
N GLN A 587 -36.76 14.12 -28.97
CA GLN A 587 -36.86 12.66 -28.82
C GLN A 587 -35.46 12.02 -28.83
N TYR A 588 -34.56 12.41 -29.73
CA TYR A 588 -33.15 11.95 -29.77
C TYR A 588 -32.43 12.23 -28.49
N ARG A 589 -32.49 13.49 -28.01
CA ARG A 589 -31.82 13.89 -26.74
C ARG A 589 -32.35 13.07 -25.57
N LYS A 590 -33.67 12.89 -25.49
CA LYS A 590 -34.31 12.10 -24.41
C LYS A 590 -33.88 10.63 -24.44
N VAL A 591 -33.95 9.98 -25.59
CA VAL A 591 -33.58 8.55 -25.70
C VAL A 591 -32.11 8.35 -25.44
N ARG A 592 -31.28 9.29 -25.87
CA ARG A 592 -29.83 9.27 -25.54
C ARG A 592 -29.59 9.41 -24.05
N GLU A 593 -30.29 10.30 -23.36
CA GLU A 593 -30.21 10.45 -21.90
C GLU A 593 -30.70 9.19 -21.19
N GLU A 594 -31.79 8.59 -21.61
CA GLU A 594 -32.32 7.32 -21.11
C GLU A 594 -31.32 6.18 -21.32
N LEU A 595 -30.65 6.11 -22.47
CA LEU A 595 -29.61 5.11 -22.75
C LEU A 595 -28.39 5.30 -21.88
N GLU A 596 -27.91 6.53 -21.70
CA GLU A 596 -26.79 6.82 -20.79
C GLU A 596 -27.18 6.55 -19.33
N ALA A 597 -28.42 6.82 -18.93
CA ALA A 597 -28.93 6.45 -17.61
C ALA A 597 -28.97 4.92 -17.43
N ASN A 598 -29.42 4.19 -18.49
CA ASN A 598 -29.44 2.73 -18.46
C ASN A 598 -28.04 2.10 -18.34
N LYS A 599 -27.01 2.64 -19.03
CA LYS A 599 -25.61 2.21 -18.93
C LYS A 599 -25.02 2.40 -17.52
N ARG A 600 -25.57 3.36 -16.74
CA ARG A 600 -25.13 3.61 -15.35
C ARG A 600 -25.83 2.73 -14.33
N LYS A 601 -26.89 1.98 -14.72
CA LYS A 601 -27.57 1.07 -13.80
C LYS A 601 -26.62 -0.03 -13.37
N LYS A 602 -26.52 -0.25 -12.07
CA LYS A 602 -25.81 -1.39 -11.52
C LYS A 602 -26.81 -2.54 -11.31
N PRO A 603 -26.55 -3.76 -11.83
CA PRO A 603 -27.46 -4.90 -11.69
C PRO A 603 -27.54 -5.46 -10.26
N TRP A 604 -26.67 -5.00 -9.35
CA TRP A 604 -26.58 -5.46 -7.96
C TRP A 604 -26.45 -4.27 -7.01
N PRO A 605 -27.09 -4.32 -5.83
CA PRO A 605 -26.99 -3.20 -4.87
C PRO A 605 -25.64 -3.13 -4.17
N ASP A 606 -24.97 -4.28 -3.96
CA ASP A 606 -23.76 -4.40 -3.18
C ASP A 606 -22.53 -4.69 -4.05
N TYR A 607 -21.55 -3.80 -4.03
CA TYR A 607 -20.25 -3.96 -4.69
C TYR A 607 -19.13 -3.92 -3.66
N GLY A 608 -18.05 -4.67 -3.91
CA GLY A 608 -16.85 -4.69 -3.10
C GLY A 608 -15.60 -4.63 -3.96
N MET A 609 -14.50 -4.20 -3.35
CA MET A 609 -13.18 -4.32 -3.92
C MET A 609 -12.72 -5.76 -3.71
N CYS A 610 -12.68 -6.56 -4.78
CA CYS A 610 -12.41 -7.99 -4.72
C CYS A 610 -11.32 -8.40 -5.72
N VAL A 611 -10.78 -9.59 -5.51
CA VAL A 611 -9.86 -10.21 -6.47
C VAL A 611 -10.61 -10.77 -7.67
N SER A 612 -9.92 -10.90 -8.80
CA SER A 612 -10.33 -11.70 -9.95
C SER A 612 -9.13 -12.35 -10.61
N GLU A 613 -9.35 -13.46 -11.28
CA GLU A 613 -8.37 -14.16 -12.12
C GLU A 613 -8.74 -14.10 -13.61
N GLU A 614 -7.75 -14.27 -14.48
CA GLU A 614 -7.91 -14.31 -15.95
C GLU A 614 -8.34 -15.68 -16.45
N GLY A 615 -9.24 -16.33 -15.73
CA GLY A 615 -9.76 -17.67 -16.06
C GLY A 615 -9.13 -18.79 -15.26
N SER A 616 -9.49 -20.05 -15.62
CA SER A 616 -9.03 -21.24 -14.90
C SER A 616 -7.62 -21.71 -15.25
N HIS A 617 -6.98 -21.10 -16.25
CA HIS A 617 -5.63 -21.43 -16.69
C HIS A 617 -4.69 -20.28 -16.44
N ALA A 618 -3.78 -20.46 -15.51
CA ALA A 618 -2.79 -19.44 -15.21
C ALA A 618 -1.69 -19.38 -16.28
N PRO A 619 -1.17 -18.20 -16.62
CA PRO A 619 -0.01 -18.03 -17.47
C PRO A 619 1.22 -18.74 -16.91
N GLU A 620 2.13 -19.15 -17.79
CA GLU A 620 3.42 -19.70 -17.39
C GLU A 620 4.24 -18.69 -16.59
N THR A 621 5.02 -19.19 -15.66
CA THR A 621 5.90 -18.37 -14.81
C THR A 621 7.36 -18.75 -15.08
N PHE A 622 8.20 -17.75 -15.20
CA PHE A 622 9.64 -17.92 -15.46
C PHE A 622 10.42 -17.16 -14.40
N VAL A 623 11.60 -17.66 -14.09
CA VAL A 623 12.59 -16.90 -13.31
C VAL A 623 13.00 -15.68 -14.14
N LEU A 624 12.96 -14.49 -13.54
CA LEU A 624 13.47 -13.28 -14.18
C LEU A 624 14.94 -13.09 -13.79
N ILE A 625 15.83 -13.08 -14.78
CA ILE A 625 17.27 -12.92 -14.55
C ILE A 625 17.52 -11.54 -13.95
N ARG A 626 18.04 -11.51 -12.72
CA ARG A 626 18.24 -10.28 -11.93
C ARG A 626 16.96 -9.44 -11.77
N GLY A 627 15.80 -10.07 -11.72
CA GLY A 627 14.52 -9.39 -11.61
C GLY A 627 14.07 -8.60 -12.85
N ASN A 628 14.78 -8.72 -13.98
CA ASN A 628 14.47 -7.99 -15.20
C ASN A 628 13.34 -8.68 -15.97
N THR A 629 12.23 -8.00 -16.16
CA THR A 629 11.01 -8.50 -16.81
C THR A 629 11.23 -8.87 -18.29
N GLU A 630 12.26 -8.32 -18.94
CA GLU A 630 12.62 -8.61 -20.34
C GLU A 630 13.56 -9.80 -20.50
N SER A 631 14.11 -10.32 -19.38
CA SER A 631 15.10 -11.41 -19.40
C SER A 631 14.58 -12.60 -18.61
N THR A 632 13.99 -13.58 -19.31
CA THR A 632 13.45 -14.81 -18.71
C THR A 632 14.50 -15.93 -18.70
N GLY A 633 14.59 -16.63 -17.58
CA GLY A 633 15.34 -17.86 -17.38
C GLY A 633 14.42 -19.09 -17.42
N ASP A 634 14.67 -20.03 -16.51
CA ASP A 634 13.94 -21.30 -16.45
C ASP A 634 12.45 -21.12 -16.09
N LYS A 635 11.61 -21.97 -16.67
CA LYS A 635 10.21 -22.09 -16.31
C LYS A 635 10.08 -22.71 -14.92
N VAL A 636 9.19 -22.17 -14.10
CA VAL A 636 8.86 -22.71 -12.77
C VAL A 636 7.37 -23.00 -12.65
N GLU A 637 7.05 -24.02 -11.89
CA GLU A 637 5.68 -24.36 -11.48
C GLU A 637 5.45 -23.95 -10.01
N PRO A 638 4.20 -23.75 -9.57
CA PRO A 638 3.89 -23.45 -8.17
C PRO A 638 4.50 -24.50 -7.24
N ALA A 639 5.27 -24.07 -6.25
CA ALA A 639 5.84 -24.93 -5.22
C ALA A 639 5.95 -24.19 -3.89
N PHE A 640 5.89 -24.96 -2.80
CA PHE A 640 6.08 -24.43 -1.45
C PHE A 640 7.57 -24.30 -1.13
N LEU A 641 7.89 -23.39 -0.19
CA LEU A 641 9.27 -23.16 0.24
C LEU A 641 9.89 -24.43 0.83
N SER A 642 11.01 -24.87 0.27
CA SER A 642 11.72 -26.07 0.71
C SER A 642 12.19 -25.96 2.16
N SER A 643 12.58 -24.76 2.58
CA SER A 643 12.96 -24.46 3.96
C SER A 643 11.83 -24.69 4.98
N LEU A 644 10.56 -24.61 4.55
CA LEU A 644 9.37 -24.84 5.37
C LEU A 644 8.69 -26.19 5.12
N GLY A 645 9.41 -27.14 4.58
CA GLY A 645 8.92 -28.48 4.31
C GLY A 645 8.73 -28.79 2.83
N GLY A 646 8.72 -27.78 1.96
CA GLY A 646 8.66 -27.97 0.53
C GLY A 646 7.41 -28.67 0.01
N GLY A 647 7.51 -29.14 -1.24
CA GLY A 647 6.47 -29.93 -1.88
C GLY A 647 5.73 -29.21 -2.99
N HIS A 648 5.11 -30.00 -3.86
CA HIS A 648 4.24 -29.46 -4.92
C HIS A 648 2.79 -29.48 -4.44
N PRO A 649 2.04 -28.40 -4.68
CA PRO A 649 0.65 -28.31 -4.30
C PRO A 649 -0.23 -29.23 -5.14
N GLU A 650 -1.28 -29.78 -4.54
CA GLU A 650 -2.41 -30.32 -5.28
C GLU A 650 -3.32 -29.15 -5.69
N ILE A 651 -3.26 -28.79 -6.96
CA ILE A 651 -4.02 -27.65 -7.52
C ILE A 651 -5.25 -28.19 -8.25
N VAL A 652 -6.43 -27.82 -7.76
CA VAL A 652 -7.71 -28.17 -8.37
C VAL A 652 -8.38 -26.90 -8.88
N PRO A 653 -8.50 -26.69 -10.20
CA PRO A 653 -9.18 -25.54 -10.75
C PRO A 653 -10.64 -25.44 -10.28
N ASN A 654 -11.10 -24.24 -9.94
CA ASN A 654 -12.47 -23.99 -9.55
C ASN A 654 -13.27 -23.42 -10.72
N ALA A 655 -14.01 -24.27 -11.41
CA ALA A 655 -14.82 -23.89 -12.57
C ALA A 655 -15.93 -22.88 -12.21
N LYS A 656 -16.53 -22.95 -11.01
CA LYS A 656 -17.57 -22.01 -10.58
C LYS A 656 -17.04 -20.60 -10.36
N ALA A 657 -15.83 -20.50 -9.80
CA ALA A 657 -15.15 -19.22 -9.59
C ALA A 657 -14.39 -18.74 -10.84
N ASN A 658 -14.30 -19.55 -11.88
CA ASN A 658 -13.43 -19.33 -13.05
C ASN A 658 -11.97 -19.05 -12.62
N SER A 659 -11.46 -19.85 -11.66
CA SER A 659 -10.17 -19.70 -11.02
C SER A 659 -9.28 -20.91 -11.25
N SER A 660 -7.97 -20.67 -11.25
CA SER A 660 -6.95 -21.72 -11.36
C SER A 660 -6.86 -22.64 -10.13
N GLY A 661 -7.40 -22.25 -8.96
CA GLY A 661 -7.30 -22.95 -7.69
C GLY A 661 -5.93 -22.85 -7.02
N ARG A 662 -5.00 -22.10 -7.59
CA ARG A 662 -3.63 -21.94 -7.08
C ARG A 662 -3.60 -21.25 -5.72
N ARG A 663 -4.38 -20.17 -5.55
CA ARG A 663 -4.44 -19.41 -4.30
C ARG A 663 -4.97 -20.25 -3.14
N LEU A 664 -5.99 -21.06 -3.39
CA LEU A 664 -6.54 -21.98 -2.38
C LEU A 664 -5.52 -23.04 -1.93
N ALA A 665 -4.74 -23.58 -2.86
CA ALA A 665 -3.68 -24.53 -2.54
C ALA A 665 -2.61 -23.86 -1.65
N PHE A 666 -2.18 -22.64 -1.99
CA PHE A 666 -1.23 -21.86 -1.18
C PHE A 666 -1.81 -21.52 0.21
N ALA A 667 -3.06 -21.05 0.28
CA ALA A 667 -3.71 -20.70 1.53
C ALA A 667 -3.84 -21.90 2.47
N LYS A 668 -4.18 -23.08 1.95
CA LYS A 668 -4.24 -24.34 2.74
C LYS A 668 -2.88 -24.72 3.31
N TRP A 669 -1.79 -24.56 2.53
CA TRP A 669 -0.44 -24.82 3.04
C TRP A 669 -0.06 -23.84 4.13
N LEU A 670 -0.36 -22.56 3.93
CA LEU A 670 -0.07 -21.51 4.90
C LEU A 670 -0.79 -21.73 6.24
N THR A 671 -2.04 -22.21 6.19
CA THR A 671 -2.89 -22.46 7.36
C THR A 671 -2.79 -23.89 7.90
N SER A 672 -1.89 -24.70 7.34
CA SER A 672 -1.64 -26.04 7.87
C SER A 672 -1.06 -25.97 9.29
N PRO A 673 -1.50 -26.83 10.22
CA PRO A 673 -0.87 -26.99 11.52
C PRO A 673 0.63 -27.32 11.45
N ASP A 674 1.07 -27.92 10.33
CA ASP A 674 2.47 -28.26 10.09
C ASP A 674 3.31 -27.08 9.58
N ASN A 675 2.66 -25.95 9.24
CA ASN A 675 3.40 -24.76 8.86
C ASN A 675 4.15 -24.19 10.07
N ARG A 676 5.46 -24.09 9.92
CA ARG A 676 6.38 -23.77 11.02
C ARG A 676 6.33 -22.33 11.50
N LEU A 677 5.79 -21.41 10.70
CA LEU A 677 5.90 -19.96 10.93
C LEU A 677 4.57 -19.27 11.18
N THR A 678 3.50 -19.62 10.48
CA THR A 678 2.24 -18.87 10.53
C THR A 678 1.73 -18.67 11.95
N SER A 679 1.69 -19.71 12.76
CA SER A 679 1.25 -19.62 14.16
C SER A 679 2.25 -18.86 15.04
N ARG A 680 3.57 -19.11 14.88
CA ARG A 680 4.63 -18.40 15.60
C ARG A 680 4.58 -16.89 15.34
N VAL A 681 4.47 -16.48 14.09
CA VAL A 681 4.41 -15.06 13.69
C VAL A 681 3.20 -14.38 14.32
N PHE A 682 2.03 -15.03 14.25
CA PHE A 682 0.81 -14.40 14.75
C PHE A 682 0.78 -14.30 16.29
N VAL A 683 1.16 -15.34 17.02
CA VAL A 683 1.23 -15.24 18.49
C VAL A 683 2.30 -14.28 18.97
N ASN A 684 3.41 -14.15 18.24
CA ASN A 684 4.43 -13.15 18.51
C ASN A 684 3.88 -11.72 18.35
N ARG A 685 3.01 -11.46 17.36
CA ARG A 685 2.34 -10.16 17.19
C ARG A 685 1.35 -9.90 18.32
N ILE A 686 0.54 -10.90 18.75
CA ILE A 686 -0.34 -10.74 19.91
C ILE A 686 0.49 -10.37 21.14
N TRP A 687 1.58 -11.08 21.40
CA TRP A 687 2.50 -10.76 22.49
C TRP A 687 3.06 -9.35 22.38
N GLN A 688 3.53 -8.97 21.20
CA GLN A 688 4.08 -7.63 20.93
C GLN A 688 3.09 -6.51 21.28
N HIS A 689 1.82 -6.67 20.94
CA HIS A 689 0.83 -5.63 21.21
C HIS A 689 0.50 -5.48 22.70
N HIS A 690 0.61 -6.56 23.49
CA HIS A 690 0.46 -6.49 24.94
C HIS A 690 1.70 -5.97 25.67
N PHE A 691 2.89 -6.37 25.24
CA PHE A 691 4.16 -6.05 25.95
C PHE A 691 4.99 -4.95 25.28
N GLY A 692 4.49 -4.36 24.19
CA GLY A 692 5.23 -3.35 23.42
C GLY A 692 6.34 -3.92 22.54
N ARG A 693 6.69 -5.20 22.69
CA ARG A 693 7.68 -5.92 21.86
C ARG A 693 7.39 -7.40 21.77
N GLY A 694 7.76 -8.02 20.66
CA GLY A 694 7.63 -9.47 20.48
C GLY A 694 8.64 -10.28 21.27
N ILE A 695 8.38 -11.57 21.44
CA ILE A 695 9.37 -12.56 21.85
C ILE A 695 10.49 -12.62 20.81
N VAL A 696 10.14 -12.53 19.53
CA VAL A 696 11.02 -12.17 18.41
C VAL A 696 10.82 -10.68 18.13
N ARG A 697 11.89 -9.88 18.26
CA ARG A 697 11.80 -8.42 18.14
C ARG A 697 11.70 -7.90 16.72
N SER A 698 12.02 -8.73 15.73
CA SER A 698 11.88 -8.46 14.30
C SER A 698 10.66 -9.19 13.72
N PRO A 699 9.42 -8.72 13.93
CA PRO A 699 8.20 -9.48 13.65
C PRO A 699 7.98 -9.77 12.17
N ASN A 700 8.58 -8.99 11.26
CA ASN A 700 8.55 -9.25 9.82
C ASN A 700 9.78 -10.03 9.30
N ASN A 701 10.72 -10.39 10.20
CA ASN A 701 11.91 -11.14 9.83
C ASN A 701 12.29 -12.13 10.93
N PHE A 702 11.82 -13.37 10.79
CA PHE A 702 12.21 -14.52 11.63
C PHE A 702 13.39 -15.28 11.05
N GLY A 703 13.86 -14.87 9.83
CA GLY A 703 15.05 -15.43 9.19
C GLY A 703 16.34 -15.09 9.93
N GLN A 704 17.44 -15.49 9.34
CA GLN A 704 18.76 -15.41 10.00
C GLN A 704 19.29 -13.99 10.21
N LEU A 705 18.74 -13.00 9.51
CA LEU A 705 19.03 -11.57 9.75
C LEU A 705 18.11 -10.95 10.80
N GLY A 706 17.05 -11.65 11.20
CA GLY A 706 16.17 -11.26 12.28
C GLY A 706 16.79 -11.53 13.66
N GLU A 707 16.13 -11.01 14.70
CA GLU A 707 16.54 -11.30 16.06
C GLU A 707 16.03 -12.68 16.50
N PRO A 708 16.85 -13.45 17.24
CA PRO A 708 16.40 -14.73 17.78
C PRO A 708 15.32 -14.50 18.86
N PRO A 709 14.44 -15.49 19.08
CA PRO A 709 13.45 -15.41 20.14
C PRO A 709 14.13 -15.35 21.51
N THR A 710 13.69 -14.40 22.33
CA THR A 710 14.19 -14.31 23.71
C THR A 710 13.78 -15.53 24.55
N HIS A 711 12.60 -16.10 24.27
CA HIS A 711 12.04 -17.28 24.94
C HIS A 711 11.49 -18.28 23.90
N PRO A 712 12.33 -19.07 23.24
CA PRO A 712 11.93 -19.96 22.16
C PRO A 712 10.88 -20.99 22.60
N GLU A 713 11.02 -21.57 23.77
CA GLU A 713 10.07 -22.54 24.29
C GLU A 713 8.70 -21.91 24.57
N LEU A 714 8.66 -20.70 25.11
CA LEU A 714 7.40 -19.98 25.32
C LEU A 714 6.72 -19.67 23.99
N LEU A 715 7.49 -19.25 22.97
CA LEU A 715 6.95 -18.97 21.63
C LEU A 715 6.30 -20.22 21.01
N ASP A 716 6.99 -21.34 21.05
CA ASP A 716 6.49 -22.61 20.52
C ASP A 716 5.28 -23.11 21.32
N TRP A 717 5.34 -22.99 22.65
CA TRP A 717 4.21 -23.34 23.49
C TRP A 717 2.95 -22.53 23.18
N LEU A 718 3.08 -21.20 23.07
CA LEU A 718 1.96 -20.32 22.69
C LEU A 718 1.44 -20.64 21.30
N ALA A 719 2.33 -20.90 20.32
CA ALA A 719 1.94 -21.29 18.97
C ALA A 719 1.14 -22.61 18.97
N ASN A 720 1.56 -23.60 19.78
CA ASN A 720 0.82 -24.85 19.96
C ASN A 720 -0.54 -24.62 20.64
N GLN A 721 -0.61 -23.80 21.71
CA GLN A 721 -1.88 -23.48 22.35
C GLN A 721 -2.86 -22.83 21.36
N PHE A 722 -2.35 -21.96 20.49
CA PHE A 722 -3.15 -21.29 19.47
C PHE A 722 -3.71 -22.28 18.43
N VAL A 723 -2.87 -23.17 17.89
CA VAL A 723 -3.30 -24.18 16.91
C VAL A 723 -4.27 -25.18 17.53
N GLN A 724 -3.93 -25.72 18.71
CA GLN A 724 -4.78 -26.69 19.43
C GLN A 724 -6.09 -26.07 19.91
N GLY A 725 -6.10 -24.79 20.22
CA GLY A 725 -7.30 -24.02 20.56
C GLY A 725 -8.19 -23.68 19.38
N GLY A 726 -7.92 -24.24 18.17
CA GLY A 726 -8.69 -24.02 16.94
C GLY A 726 -8.45 -22.63 16.34
N TRP A 727 -7.23 -22.14 16.45
CA TRP A 727 -6.79 -20.85 15.86
C TRP A 727 -7.57 -19.63 16.36
N ARG A 728 -8.16 -19.74 17.59
CA ARG A 728 -8.93 -18.68 18.23
C ARG A 728 -8.04 -17.65 18.91
N VAL A 729 -8.30 -16.37 18.68
CA VAL A 729 -7.45 -15.27 19.14
C VAL A 729 -7.76 -14.89 20.60
N LYS A 730 -9.05 -14.80 20.95
CA LYS A 730 -9.48 -14.39 22.29
C LYS A 730 -8.96 -15.28 23.43
N PRO A 731 -8.88 -16.61 23.29
CA PRO A 731 -8.26 -17.46 24.31
C PRO A 731 -6.78 -17.14 24.56
N ILE A 732 -6.02 -16.77 23.51
CA ILE A 732 -4.60 -16.37 23.68
C ILE A 732 -4.49 -15.05 24.43
N HIS A 733 -5.37 -14.08 24.16
CA HIS A 733 -5.45 -12.86 24.96
C HIS A 733 -5.70 -13.18 26.43
N LYS A 734 -6.74 -13.97 26.70
CA LYS A 734 -7.06 -14.35 28.08
C LYS A 734 -5.88 -15.00 28.78
N LEU A 735 -5.20 -15.92 28.08
CA LEU A 735 -4.03 -16.59 28.61
C LEU A 735 -2.90 -15.61 28.98
N ILE A 736 -2.62 -14.62 28.13
CA ILE A 736 -1.62 -13.58 28.41
C ILE A 736 -2.06 -12.68 29.58
N LEU A 737 -3.29 -12.19 29.55
CA LEU A 737 -3.82 -11.21 30.48
C LEU A 737 -4.01 -11.76 31.91
N THR A 738 -4.15 -13.08 32.07
CA THR A 738 -4.22 -13.72 33.37
C THR A 738 -2.86 -14.02 33.99
N SER A 739 -1.76 -13.90 33.25
CA SER A 739 -0.41 -14.10 33.75
C SER A 739 0.06 -12.98 34.69
N ASN A 740 0.93 -13.29 35.63
CA ASN A 740 1.62 -12.30 36.46
C ASN A 740 2.54 -11.42 35.60
N ALA A 741 3.10 -11.96 34.53
CA ALA A 741 3.91 -11.21 33.57
C ALA A 741 3.21 -9.96 33.03
N TYR A 742 1.91 -10.08 32.70
CA TYR A 742 1.13 -8.93 32.24
C TYR A 742 0.81 -7.95 33.38
N ARG A 743 0.65 -8.46 34.59
CA ARG A 743 0.22 -7.67 35.75
C ARG A 743 1.33 -6.91 36.47
N GLN A 744 2.59 -7.04 36.04
CA GLN A 744 3.75 -6.37 36.63
C GLN A 744 3.63 -4.83 36.58
N VAL A 745 4.30 -4.18 37.56
CA VAL A 745 4.58 -2.73 37.49
C VAL A 745 5.62 -2.43 36.41
N SER A 746 5.65 -1.17 35.95
CA SER A 746 6.67 -0.66 35.01
C SER A 746 7.95 -0.17 35.70
N LEU A 747 8.00 -0.22 37.03
CA LEU A 747 9.17 0.24 37.80
C LEU A 747 10.37 -0.69 37.60
N VAL A 748 11.53 -0.08 37.36
CA VAL A 748 12.80 -0.77 37.16
C VAL A 748 13.52 -0.90 38.49
N SER A 749 13.81 -2.13 38.94
CA SER A 749 14.72 -2.34 40.08
C SER A 749 16.18 -2.08 39.65
N GLU A 750 17.06 -1.67 40.59
CA GLU A 750 18.46 -1.44 40.28
C GLU A 750 19.14 -2.69 39.70
N GLU A 751 18.80 -3.87 40.20
CA GLU A 751 19.29 -5.14 39.72
C GLU A 751 18.85 -5.47 38.30
N ALA A 752 17.59 -5.22 37.98
CA ALA A 752 17.06 -5.40 36.63
C ALA A 752 17.62 -4.37 35.64
N ALA A 753 17.86 -3.13 36.07
CA ALA A 753 18.51 -2.11 35.27
C ALA A 753 19.97 -2.48 34.89
N GLU A 754 20.68 -3.16 35.78
CA GLU A 754 22.04 -3.61 35.54
C GLU A 754 22.11 -4.87 34.66
N LYS A 755 21.30 -5.89 34.97
CA LYS A 755 21.36 -7.22 34.33
C LYS A 755 20.57 -7.34 33.04
N ASP A 756 19.43 -6.66 32.95
CA ASP A 756 18.53 -6.67 31.77
C ASP A 756 17.98 -5.25 31.49
N PRO A 757 18.85 -4.31 31.11
CA PRO A 757 18.47 -2.91 30.87
C PRO A 757 17.38 -2.79 29.80
N ASN A 758 17.42 -3.67 28.82
CA ASN A 758 16.47 -3.68 27.69
C ASN A 758 15.20 -4.50 27.96
N ASN A 759 15.00 -5.03 29.16
CA ASN A 759 13.90 -5.88 29.55
C ASN A 759 13.65 -7.06 28.57
N ASN A 760 14.73 -7.74 28.14
CA ASN A 760 14.67 -8.89 27.24
C ASN A 760 14.04 -10.11 27.90
N LEU A 761 14.06 -10.15 29.23
CA LEU A 761 13.56 -11.26 30.03
C LEU A 761 12.14 -11.01 30.54
N PHE A 762 11.52 -9.89 30.18
CA PHE A 762 10.19 -9.49 30.65
C PHE A 762 10.05 -9.47 32.18
N SER A 763 11.09 -8.99 32.86
CA SER A 763 11.12 -8.89 34.33
C SER A 763 10.20 -7.80 34.87
N ARG A 764 9.70 -6.91 34.06
CA ARG A 764 8.78 -5.80 34.34
C ARG A 764 7.84 -5.55 33.17
N PHE A 765 6.81 -4.78 33.37
CA PHE A 765 6.01 -4.22 32.28
C PHE A 765 6.76 -3.00 31.67
N ASP A 766 6.67 -2.78 30.38
CA ASP A 766 7.28 -1.60 29.77
C ASP A 766 6.27 -0.46 29.69
N LEU A 767 6.67 0.72 30.15
CA LEU A 767 5.89 1.94 29.94
C LEU A 767 5.68 2.17 28.45
N ARG A 768 4.43 2.31 27.97
CA ARG A 768 4.16 2.61 26.56
C ARG A 768 3.34 3.88 26.37
N ARG A 769 3.64 4.65 25.34
CA ARG A 769 2.80 5.76 24.93
C ARG A 769 1.55 5.22 24.21
N LEU A 770 0.42 5.90 24.36
CA LEU A 770 -0.78 5.64 23.56
C LEU A 770 -0.47 5.80 22.05
N SER A 771 -1.07 4.96 21.23
CA SER A 771 -1.04 5.14 19.77
C SER A 771 -1.78 6.42 19.37
N ALA A 772 -1.56 6.86 18.14
CA ALA A 772 -2.20 8.06 17.60
C ALA A 772 -3.73 7.98 17.67
N GLU A 773 -4.29 6.81 17.35
CA GLU A 773 -5.72 6.55 17.39
C GLU A 773 -6.25 6.49 18.83
N GLU A 774 -5.54 5.79 19.73
CA GLU A 774 -5.91 5.73 21.16
C GLU A 774 -5.93 7.12 21.78
N LEU A 775 -4.96 7.97 21.45
CA LEU A 775 -4.87 9.33 21.95
C LEU A 775 -6.05 10.20 21.48
N ARG A 776 -6.30 10.19 20.14
CA ARG A 776 -7.43 10.97 19.60
C ARG A 776 -8.78 10.48 20.14
N ASP A 777 -8.98 9.18 20.18
CA ASP A 777 -10.22 8.58 20.67
C ASP A 777 -10.41 8.83 22.18
N SER A 778 -9.30 8.88 22.96
CA SER A 778 -9.33 9.23 24.38
C SER A 778 -9.76 10.68 24.62
N ILE A 779 -9.22 11.61 23.83
CA ILE A 779 -9.63 13.03 23.90
C ILE A 779 -11.14 13.17 23.64
N LEU A 780 -11.66 12.52 22.58
CA LEU A 780 -13.09 12.52 22.27
C LEU A 780 -13.95 11.80 23.32
N ALA A 781 -13.41 10.77 23.97
CA ALA A 781 -14.14 10.10 25.07
C ALA A 781 -14.25 10.99 26.30
N VAL A 782 -13.18 11.70 26.61
CA VAL A 782 -13.10 12.57 27.81
C VAL A 782 -13.95 13.83 27.64
N ASP A 783 -14.03 14.42 26.47
CA ASP A 783 -14.89 15.56 26.20
C ASP A 783 -16.39 15.18 26.03
N GLY A 784 -16.66 13.89 25.85
CA GLY A 784 -18.01 13.33 25.71
C GLY A 784 -18.57 13.35 24.30
N ARG A 785 -17.77 13.66 23.29
CA ARG A 785 -18.20 13.71 21.86
C ARG A 785 -17.98 12.40 21.12
N LEU A 786 -17.24 11.44 21.67
CA LEU A 786 -16.91 10.19 20.98
C LEU A 786 -18.16 9.47 20.47
N ASN A 787 -18.27 9.40 19.13
CA ASN A 787 -19.34 8.69 18.46
C ASN A 787 -18.95 7.22 18.24
N LEU A 788 -19.68 6.32 18.89
CA LEU A 788 -19.43 4.87 18.86
C LEU A 788 -20.14 4.14 17.70
N LYS A 789 -20.65 4.85 16.70
CA LYS A 789 -21.24 4.24 15.48
C LYS A 789 -20.20 3.40 14.75
N MET A 790 -20.51 2.13 14.54
CA MET A 790 -19.64 1.18 13.86
C MET A 790 -19.95 1.07 12.38
N TYR A 791 -18.93 0.57 11.64
CA TYR A 791 -19.04 0.17 10.24
C TYR A 791 -19.41 1.30 9.26
N GLY A 792 -19.44 0.94 7.99
CA GLY A 792 -19.83 1.84 6.91
C GLY A 792 -18.69 2.67 6.34
N PRO A 793 -18.99 3.55 5.39
CA PRO A 793 -18.01 4.40 4.74
C PRO A 793 -17.15 5.19 5.71
N SER A 794 -15.93 5.47 5.29
CA SER A 794 -14.96 6.22 6.08
C SER A 794 -15.36 7.67 6.25
N VAL A 795 -14.83 8.29 7.30
CA VAL A 795 -15.14 9.67 7.70
C VAL A 795 -13.94 10.58 7.48
N TYR A 796 -14.20 11.84 7.25
CA TYR A 796 -13.22 12.87 6.93
C TYR A 796 -13.25 13.95 8.02
N PRO A 797 -12.35 13.86 9.03
CA PRO A 797 -12.15 14.94 9.98
C PRO A 797 -11.73 16.23 9.31
N GLU A 798 -11.97 17.35 9.95
CA GLU A 798 -11.51 18.64 9.45
C GLU A 798 -9.98 18.70 9.43
N ILE A 799 -9.43 19.19 8.33
CA ILE A 799 -8.01 19.48 8.14
C ILE A 799 -7.87 20.94 7.74
N SER A 800 -6.92 21.64 8.35
CA SER A 800 -6.71 23.06 8.08
C SER A 800 -6.36 23.30 6.61
N LYS A 801 -6.76 24.48 6.11
CA LYS A 801 -6.51 24.88 4.71
C LYS A 801 -5.03 24.95 4.37
N GLU A 802 -4.20 25.27 5.35
CA GLU A 802 -2.74 25.36 5.22
C GLU A 802 -2.15 23.97 4.93
N VAL A 803 -2.61 22.93 5.60
CA VAL A 803 -2.20 21.54 5.36
C VAL A 803 -2.70 21.06 3.99
N LEU A 804 -3.95 21.33 3.65
CA LEU A 804 -4.50 20.98 2.35
C LEU A 804 -3.78 21.69 1.19
N ALA A 805 -3.32 22.92 1.39
CA ALA A 805 -2.58 23.67 0.38
C ALA A 805 -1.21 23.04 0.03
N GLY A 806 -0.67 22.18 0.87
CA GLY A 806 0.56 21.42 0.59
C GLY A 806 0.40 20.28 -0.41
N GLN A 807 -0.83 19.93 -0.80
CA GLN A 807 -1.08 18.88 -1.78
C GLN A 807 -0.95 19.39 -3.23
N SER A 808 -0.60 18.49 -4.17
CA SER A 808 -0.52 18.80 -5.62
C SER A 808 -1.81 19.42 -6.15
N VAL A 809 -2.96 18.92 -5.68
CA VAL A 809 -4.29 19.49 -5.92
C VAL A 809 -4.98 19.65 -4.57
N PRO A 810 -5.01 20.87 -4.00
CA PRO A 810 -5.50 21.13 -2.66
C PRO A 810 -6.90 20.58 -2.41
N GLY A 811 -7.04 19.70 -1.39
CA GLY A 811 -8.30 19.11 -0.96
C GLY A 811 -8.88 18.05 -1.89
N LYS A 812 -8.25 17.71 -3.01
CA LYS A 812 -8.76 16.66 -3.89
C LYS A 812 -8.78 15.31 -3.17
N GLY A 813 -9.94 14.65 -3.16
CA GLY A 813 -10.13 13.34 -2.52
C GLY A 813 -10.16 13.41 -0.99
N TRP A 814 -10.34 14.59 -0.40
CA TRP A 814 -10.67 14.77 1.00
C TRP A 814 -12.04 15.46 1.10
N GLU A 815 -13.02 14.72 1.55
CA GLU A 815 -14.39 15.20 1.71
C GLU A 815 -14.58 15.87 3.08
N THR A 816 -15.79 16.32 3.38
CA THR A 816 -16.15 16.86 4.70
C THR A 816 -17.30 16.02 5.26
N SER A 817 -17.07 15.37 6.39
CA SER A 817 -18.11 14.64 7.12
C SER A 817 -18.91 15.57 8.02
N THR A 818 -20.09 15.12 8.46
CA THR A 818 -20.85 15.84 9.46
C THR A 818 -20.08 15.93 10.79
N PRO A 819 -20.29 16.94 11.63
CA PRO A 819 -19.60 17.05 12.93
C PRO A 819 -19.77 15.80 13.80
N GLU A 820 -20.92 15.14 13.74
CA GLU A 820 -21.20 13.90 14.45
C GLU A 820 -20.33 12.75 13.91
N ASP A 821 -20.22 12.59 12.59
CA ASP A 821 -19.38 11.54 11.99
C ASP A 821 -17.87 11.83 12.14
N GLN A 822 -17.46 13.10 12.17
CA GLN A 822 -16.06 13.48 12.46
C GLN A 822 -15.60 13.04 13.85
N SER A 823 -16.53 12.86 14.80
CA SER A 823 -16.25 12.38 16.15
C SER A 823 -16.23 10.86 16.29
N ARG A 824 -16.36 10.10 15.19
CA ARG A 824 -16.24 8.64 15.21
C ARG A 824 -14.82 8.21 15.55
N ARG A 825 -14.68 6.95 15.95
CA ARG A 825 -13.40 6.34 16.26
C ARG A 825 -12.42 6.44 15.09
N SER A 826 -11.15 6.62 15.43
CA SER A 826 -10.07 6.84 14.46
C SER A 826 -9.90 5.70 13.44
N VAL A 827 -10.32 4.47 13.75
CA VAL A 827 -10.31 3.34 12.81
C VAL A 827 -11.21 3.57 11.60
N TYR A 828 -12.17 4.49 11.68
CA TYR A 828 -13.08 4.85 10.59
C TYR A 828 -12.63 6.08 9.79
N ILE A 829 -11.54 6.73 10.17
CA ILE A 829 -10.99 7.84 9.39
C ILE A 829 -10.49 7.33 8.04
N HIS A 830 -10.80 8.08 6.99
CA HIS A 830 -10.31 7.81 5.63
C HIS A 830 -8.78 7.84 5.60
N VAL A 831 -8.17 6.72 5.22
CA VAL A 831 -6.71 6.61 5.10
C VAL A 831 -6.32 6.96 3.67
N LYS A 832 -5.90 8.21 3.47
CA LYS A 832 -5.36 8.71 2.22
C LYS A 832 -3.83 8.70 2.28
N ARG A 833 -3.17 8.03 1.33
CA ARG A 833 -1.71 7.83 1.35
C ARG A 833 -0.92 9.14 1.28
N SER A 834 -1.38 10.08 0.47
CA SER A 834 -0.74 11.40 0.34
C SER A 834 -1.12 12.40 1.44
N LEU A 835 -2.04 12.06 2.35
CA LEU A 835 -2.54 13.00 3.36
C LEU A 835 -2.99 12.26 4.62
N ILE A 836 -2.15 12.19 5.63
CA ILE A 836 -2.50 11.68 6.94
C ILE A 836 -2.97 12.83 7.83
N VAL A 837 -4.02 12.61 8.63
CA VAL A 837 -4.51 13.61 9.60
C VAL A 837 -3.35 14.07 10.50
N PRO A 838 -3.11 15.38 10.66
CA PRO A 838 -1.90 15.92 11.32
C PRO A 838 -1.63 15.37 12.72
N LEU A 839 -2.67 15.21 13.56
CA LEU A 839 -2.52 14.62 14.88
C LEU A 839 -2.01 13.16 14.78
N LEU A 840 -2.58 12.37 13.87
CA LEU A 840 -2.17 10.97 13.69
C LEU A 840 -0.72 10.90 13.17
N ALA A 841 -0.35 11.71 12.18
CA ALA A 841 1.01 11.78 11.66
C ALA A 841 2.03 12.18 12.72
N SER A 842 1.70 13.14 13.60
CA SER A 842 2.59 13.59 14.68
C SER A 842 2.84 12.52 15.73
N PHE A 843 1.91 11.58 15.90
CA PHE A 843 1.98 10.50 16.88
C PHE A 843 2.29 9.13 16.26
N ASP A 844 3.12 9.14 15.22
CA ASP A 844 3.71 7.94 14.60
C ASP A 844 2.67 6.98 13.97
N PHE A 845 1.62 7.53 13.34
CA PHE A 845 0.77 6.72 12.46
C PHE A 845 1.65 6.11 11.34
N PRO A 846 1.52 4.81 11.05
CA PRO A 846 2.39 4.15 10.10
C PRO A 846 2.17 4.69 8.68
N GLU A 847 3.25 4.67 7.89
CA GLU A 847 3.17 4.92 6.45
C GLU A 847 2.38 3.79 5.77
N PRO A 848 1.28 4.09 5.09
CA PRO A 848 0.39 3.04 4.58
C PRO A 848 0.85 2.45 3.24
N ASP A 849 2.02 2.79 2.73
CA ASP A 849 2.54 2.25 1.47
C ASP A 849 3.15 0.86 1.63
N THR A 850 3.61 0.53 2.83
CA THR A 850 4.27 -0.74 3.14
C THR A 850 3.65 -1.43 4.34
N SER A 851 3.89 -2.74 4.50
CA SER A 851 3.51 -3.48 5.71
C SER A 851 4.25 -2.93 6.92
N CYS A 852 3.52 -2.51 7.96
CA CYS A 852 4.11 -2.05 9.21
C CYS A 852 4.20 -3.21 10.20
N GLU A 853 5.42 -3.61 10.53
CA GLU A 853 5.68 -4.71 11.46
C GLU A 853 5.53 -4.32 12.93
N ALA A 854 5.98 -3.11 13.23
CA ALA A 854 5.91 -2.50 14.55
C ALA A 854 5.94 -0.99 14.37
N ARG A 855 5.03 -0.29 15.00
CA ARG A 855 5.02 1.16 14.99
C ARG A 855 6.20 1.69 15.81
N PHE A 856 6.91 2.65 15.28
CA PHE A 856 7.86 3.41 16.08
C PHE A 856 7.11 4.19 17.17
N VAL A 857 7.72 4.26 18.34
CA VAL A 857 7.22 5.12 19.41
C VAL A 857 8.31 6.16 19.69
N THR A 858 8.15 7.32 19.08
CA THR A 858 9.08 8.43 19.25
C THR A 858 8.66 9.35 20.39
N THR A 859 9.60 10.03 20.99
CA THR A 859 9.32 11.14 21.92
C THR A 859 9.97 12.39 21.34
N GLN A 860 9.14 13.23 20.70
CA GLN A 860 9.61 14.41 20.00
C GLN A 860 8.89 15.66 20.50
N PRO A 861 9.59 16.82 20.57
CA PRO A 861 8.96 18.10 20.96
C PRO A 861 7.73 18.46 20.10
N GLY A 862 7.72 18.06 18.83
CA GLY A 862 6.60 18.26 17.92
C GLY A 862 5.29 17.66 18.41
N GLN A 863 5.31 16.54 19.12
CA GLN A 863 4.14 15.87 19.69
C GLN A 863 3.48 16.72 20.78
N ALA A 864 4.26 17.23 21.73
CA ALA A 864 3.77 18.15 22.75
C ALA A 864 3.24 19.45 22.15
N LEU A 865 3.94 19.99 21.13
CA LEU A 865 3.49 21.19 20.42
C LEU A 865 2.19 20.94 19.65
N THR A 866 1.99 19.76 19.04
CA THR A 866 0.74 19.40 18.38
C THR A 866 -0.42 19.35 19.38
N LEU A 867 -0.22 18.78 20.58
CA LEU A 867 -1.27 18.78 21.62
C LEU A 867 -1.56 20.17 22.17
N LEU A 868 -0.52 21.03 22.31
CA LEU A 868 -0.71 22.38 22.85
C LEU A 868 -1.31 23.36 21.86
N ASN A 869 -0.91 23.27 20.57
CA ASN A 869 -1.22 24.32 19.58
C ASN A 869 -2.16 23.81 18.46
N GLY A 870 -2.43 22.50 18.37
CA GLY A 870 -3.28 21.97 17.32
C GLY A 870 -4.74 22.39 17.46
N ASP A 871 -5.39 22.70 16.36
CA ASP A 871 -6.78 23.12 16.30
C ASP A 871 -7.69 22.09 16.97
N PHE A 872 -7.52 20.81 16.65
CA PHE A 872 -8.27 19.71 17.24
C PHE A 872 -8.16 19.70 18.77
N SER A 873 -6.95 19.76 19.32
CA SER A 873 -6.74 19.70 20.79
C SER A 873 -7.37 20.89 21.50
N ASN A 874 -7.26 22.09 20.92
CA ASN A 874 -7.84 23.31 21.49
C ASN A 874 -9.37 23.29 21.44
N GLU A 875 -9.97 22.84 20.34
CA GLU A 875 -11.42 22.69 20.22
C GLU A 875 -11.96 21.68 21.24
N GLN A 876 -11.32 20.49 21.33
CA GLN A 876 -11.75 19.47 22.27
C GLN A 876 -11.53 19.89 23.73
N ALA A 877 -10.47 20.65 24.05
CA ALA A 877 -10.26 21.21 25.38
C ALA A 877 -11.37 22.20 25.78
N SER A 878 -11.88 23.01 24.85
CA SER A 878 -13.03 23.88 25.09
C SER A 878 -14.29 23.07 25.38
N THR A 879 -14.57 22.06 24.56
CA THR A 879 -15.71 21.16 24.78
C THR A 879 -15.61 20.42 26.11
N PHE A 880 -14.42 19.97 26.48
CA PHE A 880 -14.17 19.32 27.75
C PHE A 880 -14.40 20.26 28.91
N ALA A 881 -13.96 21.50 28.84
CA ALA A 881 -14.23 22.51 29.86
C ALA A 881 -15.73 22.81 30.03
N GLU A 882 -16.48 22.85 28.90
CA GLU A 882 -17.94 23.01 28.93
C GLU A 882 -18.62 21.80 29.60
N ARG A 883 -18.18 20.57 29.28
CA ARG A 883 -18.66 19.36 29.93
C ARG A 883 -18.42 19.40 31.44
N VAL A 884 -17.20 19.71 31.84
CA VAL A 884 -16.81 19.79 33.27
C VAL A 884 -17.65 20.81 34.02
N ARG A 885 -17.87 22.00 33.45
CA ARG A 885 -18.72 23.03 34.06
C ARG A 885 -20.17 22.58 34.18
N ARG A 886 -20.71 21.97 33.15
CA ARG A 886 -22.08 21.47 33.13
C ARG A 886 -22.31 20.37 34.20
N GLU A 887 -21.37 19.47 34.37
CA GLU A 887 -21.51 18.28 35.23
C GLU A 887 -21.07 18.53 36.67
N ALA A 888 -20.03 19.38 36.90
CA ALA A 888 -19.55 19.69 38.26
C ALA A 888 -20.14 20.99 38.87
N GLY A 889 -20.81 21.85 38.07
CA GLY A 889 -21.34 23.14 38.51
C GLY A 889 -20.27 24.24 38.64
N GLU A 890 -20.55 25.25 39.50
CA GLU A 890 -19.76 26.50 39.52
C GLU A 890 -18.48 26.43 40.38
N LYS A 891 -18.32 25.41 41.24
CA LYS A 891 -17.17 25.32 42.13
C LYS A 891 -15.93 24.82 41.43
N LEU A 892 -14.89 25.66 41.37
CA LEU A 892 -13.63 25.35 40.73
C LEU A 892 -13.00 24.02 41.21
N GLU A 893 -13.04 23.77 42.50
CA GLU A 893 -12.49 22.53 43.09
C GLU A 893 -13.22 21.28 42.57
N ASP A 894 -14.54 21.33 42.45
CA ASP A 894 -15.33 20.21 41.94
C ASP A 894 -15.09 20.02 40.41
N GLN A 895 -14.91 21.11 39.70
CA GLN A 895 -14.53 21.10 38.29
C GLN A 895 -13.15 20.44 38.06
N ILE A 896 -12.13 20.79 38.85
CA ILE A 896 -10.82 20.20 38.84
C ILE A 896 -10.88 18.69 39.12
N LYS A 897 -11.63 18.29 40.17
CA LYS A 897 -11.82 16.88 40.53
C LYS A 897 -12.47 16.10 39.40
N LEU A 898 -13.53 16.63 38.80
CA LEU A 898 -14.23 15.97 37.72
C LEU A 898 -13.32 15.82 36.48
N ALA A 899 -12.55 16.85 36.12
CA ALA A 899 -11.63 16.81 35.01
C ALA A 899 -10.57 15.70 35.18
N PHE A 900 -9.99 15.55 36.37
CA PHE A 900 -9.07 14.47 36.68
C PHE A 900 -9.71 13.09 36.57
N VAL A 901 -10.90 12.93 37.14
CA VAL A 901 -11.61 11.65 37.15
C VAL A 901 -11.98 11.22 35.75
N LEU A 902 -12.42 12.14 34.88
CA LEU A 902 -12.76 11.87 33.48
C LEU A 902 -11.52 11.50 32.64
N ALA A 903 -10.43 12.22 32.83
CA ALA A 903 -9.24 12.05 32.00
C ALA A 903 -8.31 10.93 32.50
N LEU A 904 -8.10 10.81 33.80
CA LEU A 904 -7.10 9.94 34.41
C LEU A 904 -7.71 8.75 35.18
N ALA A 905 -9.04 8.69 35.26
CA ALA A 905 -9.80 7.67 35.98
C ALA A 905 -9.41 7.56 37.47
N ARG A 906 -8.93 8.65 38.08
CA ARG A 906 -8.62 8.75 39.54
C ARG A 906 -9.01 10.11 40.10
N SER A 907 -9.22 10.16 41.38
CA SER A 907 -9.35 11.42 42.11
C SER A 907 -7.98 12.10 42.25
N PRO A 908 -7.90 13.42 42.11
CA PRO A 908 -6.66 14.16 42.37
C PRO A 908 -6.36 14.20 43.89
N GLU A 909 -5.07 14.26 44.20
CA GLU A 909 -4.61 14.51 45.56
C GLU A 909 -4.82 15.98 45.97
N PRO A 910 -4.89 16.31 47.28
CA PRO A 910 -5.05 17.69 47.72
C PRO A 910 -4.02 18.67 47.13
N ALA A 911 -2.77 18.23 47.00
CA ALA A 911 -1.70 19.04 46.43
C ALA A 911 -1.88 19.26 44.90
N GLU A 912 -2.51 18.33 44.19
CA GLU A 912 -2.82 18.47 42.76
C GLU A 912 -3.98 19.49 42.58
N ILE A 913 -5.00 19.44 43.44
CA ILE A 913 -6.09 20.42 43.42
C ILE A 913 -5.55 21.84 43.64
N GLU A 914 -4.64 21.98 44.62
CA GLU A 914 -4.01 23.28 44.91
C GLU A 914 -3.20 23.80 43.72
N ARG A 915 -2.34 22.96 43.12
CA ARG A 915 -1.56 23.32 41.94
C ARG A 915 -2.48 23.72 40.77
N ALA A 916 -3.52 22.94 40.49
CA ALA A 916 -4.48 23.22 39.43
C ALA A 916 -5.22 24.54 39.66
N SER A 917 -5.68 24.78 40.91
CA SER A 917 -6.36 26.01 41.30
C SER A 917 -5.45 27.23 41.14
N ASN A 918 -4.18 27.12 41.50
CA ASN A 918 -3.18 28.17 41.32
C ASN A 918 -2.93 28.44 39.85
N LEU A 919 -2.73 27.38 39.05
CA LEU A 919 -2.50 27.50 37.58
C LEU A 919 -3.68 28.25 36.92
N ILE A 920 -4.91 27.83 37.19
CA ILE A 920 -6.12 28.47 36.61
C ILE A 920 -6.18 29.95 37.00
N ARG A 921 -5.92 30.30 38.30
CA ARG A 921 -5.90 31.69 38.76
C ARG A 921 -4.80 32.52 38.12
N ASP A 922 -3.60 31.98 37.99
CA ASP A 922 -2.45 32.66 37.40
C ASP A 922 -2.64 32.94 35.93
N ILE A 923 -3.15 31.97 35.16
CA ILE A 923 -3.50 32.12 33.74
C ILE A 923 -4.59 33.20 33.59
N ARG A 924 -5.63 33.12 34.40
CA ARG A 924 -6.71 34.10 34.40
C ARG A 924 -6.20 35.51 34.68
N ALA A 925 -5.41 35.68 35.72
CA ALA A 925 -4.85 37.00 36.07
C ALA A 925 -3.86 37.55 35.05
N ARG A 926 -2.96 36.72 34.56
CA ARG A 926 -1.88 37.10 33.64
C ARG A 926 -2.41 37.50 32.26
N TYR A 927 -3.40 36.80 31.76
CA TYR A 927 -3.91 36.97 30.40
C TYR A 927 -5.31 37.63 30.37
N GLN A 928 -5.82 38.07 31.50
CA GLN A 928 -7.14 38.72 31.66
C GLN A 928 -8.30 37.88 31.09
N LEU A 929 -8.22 36.56 31.26
CA LEU A 929 -9.21 35.62 30.74
C LEU A 929 -10.44 35.51 31.67
N SER A 930 -11.55 35.11 31.07
CA SER A 930 -12.72 34.65 31.83
C SER A 930 -12.40 33.34 32.57
N GLU A 931 -13.23 32.96 33.51
CA GLU A 931 -13.09 31.72 34.24
C GLU A 931 -13.22 30.48 33.31
N SER A 932 -14.13 30.57 32.34
CA SER A 932 -14.31 29.54 31.32
C SER A 932 -13.09 29.34 30.44
N GLU A 933 -12.50 30.43 29.95
CA GLU A 933 -11.30 30.36 29.12
C GLU A 933 -10.11 29.80 29.91
N ALA A 934 -9.91 30.19 31.16
CA ALA A 934 -8.85 29.66 31.99
C ALA A 934 -9.04 28.16 32.29
N LEU A 935 -10.28 27.70 32.46
CA LEU A 935 -10.59 26.27 32.58
C LEU A 935 -10.29 25.50 31.28
N THR A 936 -10.54 26.10 30.11
CA THR A 936 -10.16 25.49 28.82
C THR A 936 -8.64 25.23 28.74
N TYR A 937 -7.82 26.19 29.11
CA TYR A 937 -6.35 25.97 29.15
C TYR A 937 -5.95 24.92 30.17
N TYR A 938 -6.65 24.79 31.27
CA TYR A 938 -6.42 23.71 32.22
C TYR A 938 -6.81 22.34 31.64
N CYS A 939 -7.92 22.25 30.94
CA CYS A 939 -8.33 21.02 30.24
C CYS A 939 -7.31 20.65 29.14
N LEU A 940 -6.79 21.63 28.40
CA LEU A 940 -5.72 21.43 27.43
C LEU A 940 -4.42 20.93 28.10
N PHE A 941 -4.08 21.46 29.29
CA PHE A 941 -2.94 20.99 30.08
C PHE A 941 -3.10 19.52 30.49
N ILE A 942 -4.31 19.10 30.87
CA ILE A 942 -4.58 17.69 31.22
C ILE A 942 -4.27 16.74 30.05
N PHE A 943 -4.62 17.09 28.81
CA PHE A 943 -4.30 16.28 27.63
C PHE A 943 -2.78 16.14 27.41
N ASN A 944 -1.97 17.02 27.98
CA ASN A 944 -0.51 17.01 27.89
C ASN A 944 0.19 16.32 29.07
N LEU A 945 -0.57 15.81 30.06
CA LEU A 945 0.03 15.08 31.18
C LEU A 945 0.55 13.72 30.71
N ASN A 946 1.74 13.33 31.19
CA ASN A 946 2.27 12.00 30.91
C ASN A 946 1.29 10.89 31.30
N GLU A 947 0.59 11.02 32.42
CA GLU A 947 -0.41 10.06 32.88
C GLU A 947 -1.60 9.92 31.89
N PHE A 948 -1.91 10.96 31.09
CA PHE A 948 -2.92 10.87 30.03
C PHE A 948 -2.37 10.15 28.80
N VAL A 949 -1.13 10.44 28.43
CA VAL A 949 -0.50 10.02 27.15
C VAL A 949 0.17 8.65 27.25
N TYR A 950 0.56 8.20 28.44
CA TYR A 950 1.27 6.93 28.64
C TYR A 950 0.44 5.93 29.47
N LEU A 951 0.71 4.65 29.23
CA LEU A 951 0.22 3.52 30.02
C LEU A 951 1.37 2.94 30.83
N ASP A 952 1.04 2.74 32.08
CA ASP A 952 1.95 2.23 33.09
C ASP A 952 1.53 0.79 33.46
#